data_a6a6db211ad6eecba71a952a06bfde4f
#
_entry.id   a6a6db211ad6eecba71a952a06bfde4f
#
_cell.length_a   1.000
_cell.length_b   1.000
_cell.length_c   1.000
_cell.angle_alpha   90.00
_cell.angle_beta   90.00
_cell.angle_gamma   90.00
#
_symmetry.space_group_name_H-M   'P 1'
#
loop_
_entity.id
_entity.type
_entity.pdbx_description
1 polymer ?
#
loop_
_entity_poly.entity_id
_entity_poly.type
_entity_poly.pdbx_seq_one_letter_code
_entity_poly.pdbx_strand_id
1 'polypeptide(L)'
;MSIDIDPLSADAGLTVTDHIENTQFEVYTDRAVDPVATPEQAHYFPVDASVTVETASVEIPRVTIVETRAGDGTLLTRGDSYAMPSDQYHVGIDPAPTKFYLAFESGFSVSTTDRTTRIDLDAPAEVALGFRSLHQVPAGTIETPTDPESLMDAVSLLGSALQTTSPERSFPTLRGHPPLIEAGDELRVPDRIEPPDSGVRIVVPPTYEHLYPIVSLAYYFAADVVPGDAPRIEGDGWSHPLEPDFERRAAEALRQSFHFDCLARTEGFYPVDLHERETTDLDLDWGRLYDLPLAERLGEYLDVPFRRVEPELPQWTLTTDVRPDPENVEMLPFVAGELSVVRSPETVTPVTAGEGGGVGLFRGSGADSAPRSAPLGPDEFVRGGAGTEPVRGGAGTEPVRGADAGVSRGADASTDRSAVPADADFVQPEPVDTVEHAWVGEGVPLDANKATLDAYYRRLEAGQVEQSRISVLVVCNDEQMREEGEVADLYGLRDMVQFDIEVRHDLTRAEMRDVLESDVDFLHYVGHVDHRGMQCTDEYLDLTDEDLDVGISAFLLNACQSYRQGEALVHRGSRGGIVTLSDVANSPATQLGRIIARLMNGGFNLRTALNVAKRELITGYQYIVVGDGGTTICQSQSGTAAVVEVHNGGPPWDFSIKTYPNGPYGVGTLTTPNTGSDTANYYVPSNIDLQNVRESELKTFLNLEVLPVFTESGLVWSDEFD
;
A
#
# COMPACT_ATOMS: atom_id res chain seq x y z
N MET A 1 -1.33 18.51 -23.43
CA MET A 1 -2.08 17.24 -23.42
C MET A 1 -1.20 16.23 -22.70
N SER A 2 -1.79 15.31 -21.96
CA SER A 2 -1.08 14.25 -21.26
C SER A 2 -0.59 13.17 -22.22
N ILE A 3 -1.31 12.94 -23.31
CA ILE A 3 -1.01 11.93 -24.33
C ILE A 3 -0.97 12.57 -25.73
N ASP A 4 0.08 12.26 -26.47
CA ASP A 4 0.23 12.59 -27.89
C ASP A 4 0.08 11.33 -28.76
N ILE A 5 -0.60 11.48 -29.92
CA ILE A 5 -0.86 10.38 -30.85
C ILE A 5 -0.41 10.81 -32.24
N ASP A 6 0.66 10.22 -32.76
CA ASP A 6 1.26 10.57 -34.02
C ASP A 6 1.26 9.37 -35.00
N PRO A 7 1.15 9.59 -36.32
CA PRO A 7 1.30 8.53 -37.29
C PRO A 7 2.74 8.00 -37.33
N LEU A 8 2.90 6.67 -37.45
CA LEU A 8 4.21 6.05 -37.65
C LEU A 8 4.87 6.52 -38.96
N SER A 9 6.13 6.86 -38.89
CA SER A 9 6.87 7.40 -40.05
C SER A 9 7.34 6.32 -41.05
N ALA A 10 7.53 5.08 -40.60
CA ALA A 10 8.10 3.99 -41.40
C ALA A 10 7.10 2.84 -41.67
N ASP A 11 6.16 2.62 -40.75
CA ASP A 11 5.19 1.54 -40.77
C ASP A 11 3.77 2.08 -40.76
N ALA A 12 2.78 1.22 -40.99
CA ALA A 12 1.37 1.57 -40.90
C ALA A 12 0.92 1.50 -39.42
N GLY A 13 0.49 2.61 -38.86
CA GLY A 13 0.05 2.66 -37.47
C GLY A 13 0.25 4.02 -36.80
N LEU A 14 0.24 4.00 -35.49
CA LEU A 14 0.34 5.16 -34.61
C LEU A 14 1.40 4.94 -33.53
N THR A 15 2.10 6.00 -33.17
CA THR A 15 2.89 6.10 -31.93
C THR A 15 2.06 6.82 -30.87
N VAL A 16 1.96 6.25 -29.70
CA VAL A 16 1.28 6.83 -28.54
C VAL A 16 2.34 7.16 -27.50
N THR A 17 2.40 8.43 -27.09
CA THR A 17 3.34 8.93 -26.09
C THR A 17 2.56 9.47 -24.90
N ASP A 18 2.72 8.83 -23.75
CA ASP A 18 2.21 9.31 -22.46
C ASP A 18 3.31 10.12 -21.76
N HIS A 19 3.09 11.42 -21.63
CA HIS A 19 4.04 12.36 -21.02
C HIS A 19 4.01 12.35 -19.49
N ILE A 20 2.99 11.76 -18.88
CA ILE A 20 2.90 11.60 -17.43
C ILE A 20 3.71 10.38 -17.01
N GLU A 21 3.38 9.21 -17.56
CA GLU A 21 4.09 7.97 -17.26
C GLU A 21 5.45 7.85 -17.98
N ASN A 22 5.78 8.83 -18.84
CA ASN A 22 6.98 8.83 -19.69
C ASN A 22 7.14 7.52 -20.48
N THR A 23 6.04 7.02 -21.02
CA THR A 23 6.00 5.77 -21.80
C THR A 23 5.64 6.05 -23.25
N GLN A 24 6.16 5.25 -24.15
CA GLN A 24 5.86 5.29 -25.59
C GLN A 24 5.61 3.87 -26.08
N PHE A 25 4.57 3.70 -26.91
CA PHE A 25 4.30 2.42 -27.56
C PHE A 25 3.66 2.61 -28.93
N GLU A 26 3.65 1.55 -29.72
CA GLU A 26 3.14 1.54 -31.07
C GLU A 26 1.88 0.70 -31.18
N VAL A 27 0.95 1.16 -32.02
CA VAL A 27 -0.25 0.46 -32.44
C VAL A 27 -0.23 0.35 -33.95
N TYR A 28 -0.22 -0.86 -34.49
CA TYR A 28 -0.12 -1.09 -35.92
C TYR A 28 -1.51 -1.23 -36.57
N THR A 29 -1.60 -0.82 -37.82
CA THR A 29 -2.82 -0.90 -38.64
C THR A 29 -2.52 -1.60 -39.98
N ASP A 30 -3.54 -2.03 -40.74
CA ASP A 30 -3.35 -2.68 -42.03
C ASP A 30 -2.84 -1.73 -43.12
N ARG A 31 -2.88 -0.43 -42.92
CA ARG A 31 -2.47 0.63 -43.84
C ARG A 31 -2.00 1.86 -43.07
N ALA A 32 -1.24 2.72 -43.76
CA ALA A 32 -0.89 4.03 -43.22
C ALA A 32 -2.16 4.83 -42.94
N VAL A 33 -2.23 5.45 -41.78
CA VAL A 33 -3.37 6.19 -41.28
C VAL A 33 -3.04 7.66 -41.04
N ASP A 34 -4.05 8.52 -41.19
CA ASP A 34 -3.97 9.93 -40.85
C ASP A 34 -4.96 10.18 -39.70
N PRO A 35 -4.49 10.25 -38.44
CA PRO A 35 -5.35 10.33 -37.30
C PRO A 35 -6.08 11.67 -37.24
N VAL A 36 -7.40 11.62 -37.06
CA VAL A 36 -8.25 12.79 -36.87
C VAL A 36 -8.72 12.86 -35.43
N ALA A 37 -8.49 13.99 -34.75
CA ALA A 37 -8.93 14.18 -33.38
C ALA A 37 -10.44 13.91 -33.25
N THR A 38 -10.79 13.13 -32.25
CA THR A 38 -12.16 12.64 -32.00
C THR A 38 -12.64 13.15 -30.63
N PRO A 39 -13.94 13.49 -30.50
CA PRO A 39 -14.49 13.83 -29.21
C PRO A 39 -14.36 12.66 -28.21
N GLU A 40 -14.07 12.96 -26.96
CA GLU A 40 -13.93 11.99 -25.86
C GLU A 40 -15.21 11.13 -25.68
N GLN A 41 -16.37 11.70 -25.94
CA GLN A 41 -17.69 11.05 -25.87
C GLN A 41 -17.86 9.88 -26.86
N ALA A 42 -16.92 9.68 -27.79
CA ALA A 42 -16.91 8.50 -28.65
C ALA A 42 -16.63 7.19 -27.88
N HIS A 43 -16.05 7.29 -26.70
CA HIS A 43 -15.68 6.14 -25.86
C HIS A 43 -16.65 5.96 -24.70
N TYR A 44 -16.83 4.70 -24.29
CA TYR A 44 -17.61 4.37 -23.09
C TYR A 44 -16.89 4.81 -21.81
N PHE A 45 -15.57 4.62 -21.75
CA PHE A 45 -14.73 5.06 -20.62
C PHE A 45 -14.07 6.41 -20.89
N PRO A 46 -13.75 7.17 -19.84
CA PRO A 46 -12.98 8.42 -19.98
C PRO A 46 -11.62 8.19 -20.64
N VAL A 47 -11.21 9.12 -21.51
CA VAL A 47 -9.93 9.12 -22.21
C VAL A 47 -9.30 10.51 -22.17
N ASP A 48 -7.96 10.58 -22.15
CA ASP A 48 -7.21 11.85 -22.18
C ASP A 48 -6.97 12.34 -23.61
N ALA A 49 -6.88 11.39 -24.56
CA ALA A 49 -6.74 11.68 -25.98
C ALA A 49 -7.48 10.66 -26.82
N SER A 50 -8.06 11.11 -27.94
CA SER A 50 -8.77 10.24 -28.88
C SER A 50 -8.58 10.67 -30.30
N VAL A 51 -8.37 9.69 -31.19
CA VAL A 51 -8.30 9.88 -32.63
C VAL A 51 -9.13 8.84 -33.37
N THR A 52 -9.69 9.19 -34.53
CA THR A 52 -10.33 8.25 -35.45
C THR A 52 -9.40 7.98 -36.64
N VAL A 53 -9.30 6.72 -37.00
CA VAL A 53 -8.59 6.24 -38.20
C VAL A 53 -9.46 5.29 -39.01
N GLU A 54 -9.25 5.21 -40.34
CA GLU A 54 -9.87 4.20 -41.19
C GLU A 54 -8.93 3.00 -41.34
N THR A 55 -9.31 1.83 -40.80
CA THR A 55 -8.48 0.61 -40.82
C THR A 55 -9.35 -0.64 -40.87
N ALA A 56 -8.78 -1.74 -41.36
CA ALA A 56 -9.38 -3.08 -41.30
C ALA A 56 -8.78 -3.93 -40.15
N SER A 57 -7.69 -3.49 -39.53
CA SER A 57 -7.14 -4.19 -38.36
C SER A 57 -6.36 -3.27 -37.45
N VAL A 58 -6.37 -3.62 -36.16
CA VAL A 58 -5.55 -3.03 -35.11
C VAL A 58 -4.69 -4.14 -34.50
N GLU A 59 -3.38 -3.96 -34.47
CA GLU A 59 -2.44 -4.92 -33.88
C GLU A 59 -1.60 -4.25 -32.79
N ILE A 60 -1.49 -4.92 -31.66
CA ILE A 60 -0.74 -4.46 -30.48
C ILE A 60 0.44 -5.43 -30.32
N PRO A 61 1.70 -4.94 -30.25
CA PRO A 61 2.91 -5.77 -30.17
C PRO A 61 3.12 -6.33 -28.75
N ARG A 62 2.07 -6.89 -28.18
CA ARG A 62 2.08 -7.61 -26.90
C ARG A 62 0.86 -8.52 -26.75
N VAL A 63 0.97 -9.46 -25.83
CA VAL A 63 -0.15 -10.33 -25.45
C VAL A 63 -1.08 -9.56 -24.51
N THR A 64 -2.35 -9.42 -24.89
CA THR A 64 -3.35 -8.70 -24.09
C THR A 64 -4.66 -9.50 -24.02
N ILE A 65 -5.49 -9.18 -23.05
CA ILE A 65 -6.88 -9.62 -22.98
C ILE A 65 -7.74 -8.50 -23.56
N VAL A 66 -8.67 -8.88 -24.41
CA VAL A 66 -9.59 -7.96 -25.05
C VAL A 66 -10.97 -8.11 -24.42
N GLU A 67 -11.49 -7.00 -23.89
CA GLU A 67 -12.84 -6.92 -23.32
C GLU A 67 -13.76 -6.23 -24.31
N THR A 68 -14.87 -6.85 -24.68
CA THR A 68 -15.85 -6.29 -25.61
C THR A 68 -17.16 -5.99 -24.92
N ARG A 69 -17.64 -4.77 -25.12
CA ARG A 69 -18.94 -4.28 -24.67
C ARG A 69 -19.81 -3.89 -25.87
N ALA A 70 -21.12 -4.01 -25.72
CA ALA A 70 -22.10 -3.46 -26.66
C ALA A 70 -22.07 -1.91 -26.67
N GLY A 71 -22.71 -1.27 -27.62
CA GLY A 71 -22.81 0.18 -27.71
C GLY A 71 -23.47 0.87 -26.49
N ASP A 72 -24.25 0.13 -25.69
CA ASP A 72 -24.83 0.60 -24.42
C ASP A 72 -23.92 0.34 -23.19
N GLY A 73 -22.71 -0.19 -23.38
CA GLY A 73 -21.75 -0.48 -22.32
C GLY A 73 -21.87 -1.88 -21.71
N THR A 74 -22.91 -2.67 -22.07
CA THR A 74 -23.06 -4.04 -21.54
C THR A 74 -21.88 -4.93 -21.92
N LEU A 75 -21.23 -5.57 -20.95
CA LEU A 75 -20.13 -6.51 -21.17
C LEU A 75 -20.66 -7.75 -21.92
N LEU A 76 -20.07 -8.04 -23.06
CA LEU A 76 -20.45 -9.18 -23.90
C LEU A 76 -19.48 -10.37 -23.75
N THR A 77 -18.17 -10.09 -23.76
CA THR A 77 -17.14 -11.12 -23.66
C THR A 77 -15.80 -10.53 -23.24
N ARG A 78 -14.93 -11.39 -22.71
CA ARG A 78 -13.55 -11.10 -22.38
C ARG A 78 -12.68 -12.30 -22.75
N GLY A 79 -11.59 -12.09 -23.45
CA GLY A 79 -10.69 -13.18 -23.84
C GLY A 79 -9.63 -12.76 -24.85
N ASP A 80 -8.87 -13.74 -25.31
CA ASP A 80 -7.74 -13.58 -26.22
C ASP A 80 -8.00 -14.13 -27.64
N SER A 81 -9.14 -14.82 -27.83
CA SER A 81 -9.51 -15.41 -29.12
C SER A 81 -11.03 -15.63 -29.22
N TYR A 82 -11.70 -14.80 -30.02
CA TYR A 82 -13.15 -14.89 -30.28
C TYR A 82 -13.54 -14.06 -31.51
N ALA A 83 -14.81 -14.19 -31.95
CA ALA A 83 -15.34 -13.38 -33.02
C ALA A 83 -16.73 -12.83 -32.63
N MET A 84 -17.04 -11.62 -33.08
CA MET A 84 -18.29 -10.91 -32.83
C MET A 84 -18.97 -10.53 -34.15
N PRO A 85 -20.32 -10.62 -34.22
CA PRO A 85 -21.07 -10.20 -35.42
C PRO A 85 -20.99 -8.69 -35.63
N SER A 86 -21.47 -8.17 -36.76
CA SER A 86 -21.50 -6.73 -37.00
C SER A 86 -22.50 -6.03 -36.09
N ASP A 87 -22.00 -5.12 -35.26
CA ASP A 87 -22.73 -4.23 -34.35
C ASP A 87 -21.83 -3.08 -33.93
N GLN A 88 -22.30 -2.19 -33.03
CA GLN A 88 -21.53 -1.16 -32.39
C GLN A 88 -20.88 -1.72 -31.14
N TYR A 89 -19.55 -1.52 -31.02
CA TYR A 89 -18.76 -2.04 -29.92
C TYR A 89 -17.86 -0.99 -29.28
N HIS A 90 -17.69 -1.16 -27.96
CA HIS A 90 -16.60 -0.57 -27.17
C HIS A 90 -15.67 -1.71 -26.73
N VAL A 91 -14.39 -1.57 -27.03
CA VAL A 91 -13.40 -2.59 -26.78
C VAL A 91 -12.32 -2.02 -25.87
N GLY A 92 -12.04 -2.70 -24.75
CA GLY A 92 -10.95 -2.40 -23.83
C GLY A 92 -9.80 -3.37 -24.00
N ILE A 93 -8.57 -2.91 -23.87
CA ILE A 93 -7.34 -3.68 -24.03
C ILE A 93 -6.53 -3.61 -22.75
N ASP A 94 -6.23 -4.77 -22.15
CA ASP A 94 -5.51 -4.89 -20.88
C ASP A 94 -4.66 -6.18 -20.83
N PRO A 95 -3.38 -6.12 -20.39
CA PRO A 95 -2.62 -4.92 -20.03
C PRO A 95 -2.09 -4.14 -21.24
N ALA A 96 -2.06 -2.84 -21.12
CA ALA A 96 -1.38 -1.94 -22.05
C ALA A 96 -0.64 -0.86 -21.25
N PRO A 97 0.35 -0.15 -21.84
CA PRO A 97 1.09 0.92 -21.15
C PRO A 97 0.20 2.08 -20.66
N THR A 98 -0.91 2.30 -21.35
CA THR A 98 -2.00 3.22 -20.97
C THR A 98 -3.31 2.44 -20.92
N LYS A 99 -4.38 3.00 -20.37
CA LYS A 99 -5.72 2.48 -20.64
C LYS A 99 -6.02 2.73 -22.11
N PHE A 100 -6.30 1.66 -22.86
CA PHE A 100 -6.50 1.70 -24.30
C PHE A 100 -7.89 1.18 -24.67
N TYR A 101 -8.63 1.99 -25.41
CA TYR A 101 -10.00 1.71 -25.80
C TYR A 101 -10.19 1.92 -27.30
N LEU A 102 -11.08 1.09 -27.90
CA LEU A 102 -11.54 1.25 -29.27
C LEU A 102 -13.06 1.38 -29.28
N ALA A 103 -13.57 2.17 -30.23
CA ALA A 103 -14.99 2.21 -30.51
C ALA A 103 -15.19 2.18 -32.04
N PHE A 104 -16.05 1.27 -32.52
CA PHE A 104 -16.32 1.06 -33.95
C PHE A 104 -17.65 0.32 -34.18
N GLU A 105 -18.13 0.35 -35.47
CA GLU A 105 -19.27 -0.40 -35.93
C GLU A 105 -18.83 -1.39 -37.02
N SER A 106 -18.64 -2.65 -36.66
CA SER A 106 -18.26 -3.75 -37.58
C SER A 106 -18.38 -5.09 -36.88
N GLY A 107 -18.46 -6.19 -37.63
CA GLY A 107 -18.07 -7.50 -37.12
C GLY A 107 -16.56 -7.59 -37.06
N PHE A 108 -16.04 -8.36 -36.10
CA PHE A 108 -14.60 -8.49 -35.90
C PHE A 108 -14.19 -9.80 -35.25
N SER A 109 -12.90 -10.12 -35.33
CA SER A 109 -12.29 -11.23 -34.60
C SER A 109 -11.07 -10.78 -33.84
N VAL A 110 -10.87 -11.38 -32.65
CA VAL A 110 -9.67 -11.23 -31.83
C VAL A 110 -8.85 -12.48 -31.98
N SER A 111 -7.53 -12.31 -32.14
CA SER A 111 -6.56 -13.40 -32.16
C SER A 111 -5.27 -12.97 -31.46
N THR A 112 -4.74 -13.85 -30.62
CA THR A 112 -3.50 -13.61 -29.89
C THR A 112 -2.46 -14.65 -30.26
N THR A 113 -1.24 -14.19 -30.48
CA THR A 113 -0.03 -15.02 -30.67
C THR A 113 0.78 -15.03 -29.38
N ASP A 114 1.99 -15.57 -29.40
CA ASP A 114 2.95 -15.49 -28.30
C ASP A 114 3.55 -14.09 -28.12
N ARG A 115 3.28 -13.12 -29.00
CA ARG A 115 3.87 -11.78 -28.99
C ARG A 115 2.92 -10.64 -29.28
N THR A 116 1.81 -10.90 -29.96
CA THR A 116 0.90 -9.85 -30.45
C THR A 116 -0.54 -10.21 -30.21
N THR A 117 -1.37 -9.19 -30.01
CA THR A 117 -2.83 -9.28 -30.03
C THR A 117 -3.34 -8.50 -31.23
N ARG A 118 -4.21 -9.11 -32.02
CA ARG A 118 -4.75 -8.54 -33.26
C ARG A 118 -6.26 -8.56 -33.26
N ILE A 119 -6.85 -7.45 -33.67
CA ILE A 119 -8.28 -7.25 -33.88
C ILE A 119 -8.48 -7.02 -35.38
N ASP A 120 -9.10 -7.98 -36.06
CA ASP A 120 -9.41 -7.91 -37.49
C ASP A 120 -10.90 -7.61 -37.69
N LEU A 121 -11.22 -6.52 -38.36
CA LEU A 121 -12.60 -6.13 -38.72
C LEU A 121 -13.04 -6.84 -40.03
N ASP A 122 -14.32 -7.10 -40.18
CA ASP A 122 -14.86 -7.73 -41.39
C ASP A 122 -14.60 -6.90 -42.66
N ALA A 123 -14.51 -5.57 -42.50
CA ALA A 123 -14.19 -4.62 -43.57
C ALA A 123 -13.51 -3.36 -42.98
N PRO A 124 -12.79 -2.57 -43.79
CA PRO A 124 -12.28 -1.27 -43.32
C PRO A 124 -13.43 -0.42 -42.77
N ALA A 125 -13.23 0.12 -41.57
CA ALA A 125 -14.19 0.96 -40.87
C ALA A 125 -13.48 2.12 -40.16
N GLU A 126 -14.23 3.13 -39.79
CA GLU A 126 -13.77 4.16 -38.86
C GLU A 126 -13.66 3.56 -37.47
N VAL A 127 -12.46 3.62 -36.89
CA VAL A 127 -12.15 3.15 -35.54
C VAL A 127 -11.69 4.34 -34.72
N ALA A 128 -12.42 4.68 -33.67
CA ALA A 128 -11.96 5.60 -32.66
C ALA A 128 -11.03 4.88 -31.69
N LEU A 129 -9.81 5.40 -31.53
CA LEU A 129 -8.82 4.92 -30.56
C LEU A 129 -8.69 5.97 -29.45
N GLY A 130 -8.94 5.53 -28.24
CA GLY A 130 -8.87 6.36 -27.03
C GLY A 130 -7.83 5.86 -26.05
N PHE A 131 -7.05 6.77 -25.50
CA PHE A 131 -6.00 6.47 -24.55
C PHE A 131 -6.15 7.33 -23.31
N ARG A 132 -5.85 6.75 -22.15
CA ARG A 132 -5.80 7.43 -20.86
C ARG A 132 -4.57 7.01 -20.09
N SER A 133 -3.83 8.00 -19.56
CA SER A 133 -2.71 7.77 -18.67
C SER A 133 -3.15 6.99 -17.42
N LEU A 134 -2.28 6.17 -16.87
CA LEU A 134 -2.52 5.48 -15.60
C LEU A 134 -2.41 6.44 -14.41
N HIS A 135 -1.77 7.60 -14.58
CA HIS A 135 -1.54 8.61 -13.55
C HIS A 135 -0.96 8.04 -12.25
N GLN A 136 -0.06 7.07 -12.34
CA GLN A 136 0.63 6.51 -11.18
C GLN A 136 1.73 7.42 -10.66
N VAL A 137 2.21 8.33 -11.52
CA VAL A 137 3.18 9.37 -11.18
C VAL A 137 2.52 10.76 -11.30
N PRO A 138 3.05 11.78 -10.60
CA PRO A 138 2.50 13.13 -10.62
C PRO A 138 2.62 13.78 -12.01
N ALA A 139 1.60 14.50 -12.42
CA ALA A 139 1.60 15.24 -13.69
C ALA A 139 2.61 16.39 -13.72
N GLY A 140 3.09 16.83 -12.57
CA GLY A 140 4.07 17.90 -12.43
C GLY A 140 4.30 18.32 -10.99
N THR A 141 5.12 19.36 -10.82
CA THR A 141 5.48 19.92 -9.53
C THR A 141 4.99 21.37 -9.43
N ILE A 142 4.32 21.70 -8.35
CA ILE A 142 3.89 23.04 -7.97
C ILE A 142 4.98 23.64 -7.08
N GLU A 143 5.63 24.71 -7.50
CA GLU A 143 6.54 25.48 -6.64
C GLU A 143 5.73 26.53 -5.88
N THR A 144 5.86 26.63 -4.55
CA THR A 144 5.08 27.56 -3.73
C THR A 144 5.85 28.01 -2.49
N PRO A 145 5.63 29.25 -2.01
CA PRO A 145 6.06 29.62 -0.66
C PRO A 145 5.45 28.68 0.39
N THR A 146 6.21 28.44 1.45
CA THR A 146 5.78 27.49 2.49
C THR A 146 4.86 28.09 3.53
N ASP A 147 4.56 29.39 3.49
CA ASP A 147 3.60 29.98 4.42
C ASP A 147 2.18 29.42 4.19
N PRO A 148 1.35 29.28 5.25
CA PRO A 148 0.06 28.60 5.14
C PRO A 148 -0.92 29.22 4.14
N GLU A 149 -0.86 30.54 3.92
CA GLU A 149 -1.78 31.25 3.01
C GLU A 149 -1.45 30.89 1.55
N SER A 150 -0.16 30.92 1.18
CA SER A 150 0.31 30.49 -0.17
C SER A 150 0.10 29.00 -0.39
N LEU A 151 0.26 28.20 0.65
CA LEU A 151 0.09 26.76 0.57
C LEU A 151 -1.37 26.33 0.33
N MET A 152 -2.36 27.13 0.75
CA MET A 152 -3.77 26.87 0.42
C MET A 152 -4.01 26.84 -1.08
N ASP A 153 -3.37 27.73 -1.84
CA ASP A 153 -3.48 27.75 -3.31
C ASP A 153 -2.89 26.46 -3.90
N ALA A 154 -1.75 26.00 -3.42
CA ALA A 154 -1.13 24.75 -3.90
C ALA A 154 -1.97 23.50 -3.53
N VAL A 155 -2.53 23.44 -2.32
CA VAL A 155 -3.40 22.33 -1.88
C VAL A 155 -4.69 22.28 -2.69
N SER A 156 -5.24 23.43 -3.10
CA SER A 156 -6.42 23.51 -4.00
C SER A 156 -6.17 22.86 -5.37
N LEU A 157 -4.91 22.77 -5.80
CA LEU A 157 -4.53 22.18 -7.08
C LEU A 157 -4.34 20.66 -7.05
N LEU A 158 -4.31 20.03 -5.87
CA LEU A 158 -4.08 18.58 -5.76
C LEU A 158 -5.15 17.76 -6.50
N GLY A 159 -6.38 18.25 -6.54
CA GLY A 159 -7.50 17.62 -7.24
C GLY A 159 -7.37 17.57 -8.77
N SER A 160 -6.35 18.22 -9.36
CA SER A 160 -6.06 18.15 -10.80
C SER A 160 -5.71 16.74 -11.30
N ALA A 161 -5.33 15.84 -10.41
CA ALA A 161 -5.06 14.43 -10.74
C ALA A 161 -6.33 13.59 -10.93
N LEU A 162 -7.50 14.06 -10.45
CA LEU A 162 -8.76 13.34 -10.62
C LEU A 162 -9.21 13.34 -12.09
N GLN A 163 -9.38 12.15 -12.64
CA GLN A 163 -9.83 11.96 -14.03
C GLN A 163 -11.32 12.19 -14.20
N THR A 164 -12.06 12.24 -13.11
CA THR A 164 -13.50 12.47 -13.08
C THR A 164 -13.94 13.02 -11.72
N THR A 165 -15.00 13.80 -11.72
CA THR A 165 -15.70 14.24 -10.49
C THR A 165 -16.89 13.34 -10.16
N SER A 166 -17.22 12.34 -11.02
CA SER A 166 -18.25 11.34 -10.76
C SER A 166 -17.85 10.36 -9.63
N PRO A 167 -18.74 9.50 -9.13
CA PRO A 167 -18.40 8.52 -8.12
C PRO A 167 -17.26 7.56 -8.49
N GLU A 168 -16.97 7.38 -9.78
CA GLU A 168 -15.85 6.55 -10.25
C GLU A 168 -14.47 7.07 -9.81
N ARG A 169 -14.34 8.30 -9.33
CA ARG A 169 -13.10 8.77 -8.69
C ARG A 169 -12.70 7.91 -7.48
N SER A 170 -13.63 7.10 -6.94
CA SER A 170 -13.32 6.09 -5.92
C SER A 170 -12.49 4.90 -6.45
N PHE A 171 -12.43 4.68 -7.80
CA PHE A 171 -11.45 3.76 -8.39
C PHE A 171 -10.05 4.37 -8.37
N PRO A 172 -9.00 3.63 -7.95
CA PRO A 172 -7.64 4.16 -7.91
C PRO A 172 -7.15 4.65 -9.29
N THR A 173 -7.52 3.95 -10.37
CA THR A 173 -7.13 4.31 -11.75
C THR A 173 -7.83 5.54 -12.32
N LEU A 174 -8.84 6.08 -11.64
CA LEU A 174 -9.54 7.32 -12.01
C LEU A 174 -9.26 8.46 -11.01
N ARG A 175 -8.37 8.20 -10.05
CA ARG A 175 -7.97 9.17 -9.04
C ARG A 175 -6.61 9.81 -9.33
N GLY A 176 -5.62 9.03 -9.78
CA GLY A 176 -4.28 9.54 -10.13
C GLY A 176 -3.43 9.95 -8.94
N HIS A 177 -2.17 10.27 -9.19
CA HIS A 177 -1.24 10.80 -8.19
C HIS A 177 -1.33 12.34 -8.18
N PRO A 178 -1.54 12.99 -7.02
CA PRO A 178 -1.52 14.45 -6.92
C PRO A 178 -0.24 15.07 -7.47
N PRO A 179 -0.26 16.28 -8.02
CA PRO A 179 0.96 17.01 -8.36
C PRO A 179 1.83 17.19 -7.13
N LEU A 180 3.16 17.14 -7.30
CA LEU A 180 4.10 17.40 -6.23
C LEU A 180 4.05 18.86 -5.79
N ILE A 181 4.46 19.12 -4.55
CA ILE A 181 4.65 20.47 -4.02
C ILE A 181 6.13 20.58 -3.65
N GLU A 182 6.80 21.61 -4.12
CA GLU A 182 8.15 21.97 -3.74
C GLU A 182 8.18 23.40 -3.16
N ALA A 183 9.03 23.59 -2.16
CA ALA A 183 9.23 24.89 -1.53
C ALA A 183 9.94 25.86 -2.48
N GLY A 184 9.40 27.07 -2.64
CA GLY A 184 9.92 28.09 -3.53
C GLY A 184 9.61 29.50 -3.04
N ASP A 185 10.03 30.51 -3.83
CA ASP A 185 9.82 31.92 -3.50
C ASP A 185 8.47 32.47 -3.98
N GLU A 186 7.84 31.85 -4.96
CA GLU A 186 6.57 32.28 -5.57
C GLU A 186 5.79 31.07 -6.09
N LEU A 187 4.47 31.21 -6.21
CA LEU A 187 3.62 30.18 -6.78
C LEU A 187 3.87 30.03 -8.29
N ARG A 188 4.34 28.87 -8.71
CA ARG A 188 4.48 28.45 -10.11
C ARG A 188 3.77 27.15 -10.35
N VAL A 189 2.83 27.18 -11.27
CA VAL A 189 1.98 26.04 -11.62
C VAL A 189 2.21 25.67 -13.08
N PRO A 190 2.62 24.44 -13.41
CA PRO A 190 2.68 23.99 -14.79
C PRO A 190 1.33 24.06 -15.50
N ASP A 191 1.30 24.43 -16.78
CA ASP A 191 0.05 24.59 -17.58
C ASP A 191 -0.84 23.34 -17.61
N ARG A 192 -0.28 22.15 -17.34
CA ARG A 192 -1.00 20.87 -17.34
C ARG A 192 -1.68 20.56 -16.00
N ILE A 193 -1.43 21.34 -14.96
CA ILE A 193 -2.07 21.19 -13.64
C ILE A 193 -3.28 22.11 -13.63
N GLU A 194 -4.44 21.55 -13.93
CA GLU A 194 -5.72 22.28 -13.98
C GLU A 194 -6.78 21.45 -13.24
N PRO A 195 -7.19 21.88 -12.03
CA PRO A 195 -8.19 21.14 -11.26
C PRO A 195 -9.57 21.28 -11.90
N PRO A 196 -10.42 20.24 -11.77
CA PRO A 196 -11.80 20.33 -12.20
C PRO A 196 -12.57 21.34 -11.33
N ASP A 197 -13.50 22.08 -11.93
CA ASP A 197 -14.44 22.89 -11.17
C ASP A 197 -15.44 22.00 -10.42
N SER A 198 -15.15 21.75 -9.16
CA SER A 198 -15.95 20.87 -8.29
C SER A 198 -17.15 21.59 -7.66
N GLY A 199 -17.12 22.91 -7.59
CA GLY A 199 -18.06 23.73 -6.82
C GLY A 199 -17.95 23.56 -5.30
N VAL A 200 -16.90 22.91 -4.79
CA VAL A 200 -16.68 22.61 -3.37
C VAL A 200 -15.59 23.50 -2.81
N ARG A 201 -15.81 24.06 -1.63
CA ARG A 201 -14.80 24.81 -0.87
C ARG A 201 -14.59 24.24 0.51
N ILE A 202 -13.34 24.24 0.97
CA ILE A 202 -12.95 23.96 2.34
C ILE A 202 -12.43 25.25 2.96
N VAL A 203 -13.13 25.72 3.97
CA VAL A 203 -12.80 26.96 4.69
C VAL A 203 -12.10 26.58 5.97
N VAL A 204 -10.85 27.05 6.17
CA VAL A 204 -10.05 26.79 7.38
C VAL A 204 -9.20 27.99 7.75
N PRO A 205 -8.76 28.15 9.01
CA PRO A 205 -7.71 29.09 9.37
C PRO A 205 -6.43 28.83 8.59
N PRO A 206 -5.69 29.87 8.16
CA PRO A 206 -4.43 29.71 7.44
C PRO A 206 -3.27 29.35 8.39
N THR A 207 -3.30 28.14 8.92
CA THR A 207 -2.25 27.56 9.78
C THR A 207 -2.01 26.11 9.38
N TYR A 208 -0.80 25.58 9.65
CA TYR A 208 -0.46 24.20 9.29
C TYR A 208 -1.35 23.18 9.99
N GLU A 209 -1.73 23.44 11.27
CA GLU A 209 -2.60 22.56 12.08
C GLU A 209 -3.99 22.40 11.47
N HIS A 210 -4.44 23.37 10.67
CA HIS A 210 -5.75 23.30 9.99
C HIS A 210 -5.62 22.90 8.51
N LEU A 211 -4.46 23.14 7.91
CA LEU A 211 -4.28 22.83 6.50
C LEU A 211 -3.89 21.37 6.26
N TYR A 212 -2.98 20.82 7.07
CA TYR A 212 -2.53 19.45 6.87
C TYR A 212 -3.64 18.41 7.03
N PRO A 213 -4.52 18.48 8.07
CA PRO A 213 -5.58 17.48 8.22
C PRO A 213 -6.61 17.43 7.09
N ILE A 214 -6.72 18.48 6.27
CA ILE A 214 -7.69 18.52 5.17
C ILE A 214 -7.07 18.16 3.80
N VAL A 215 -5.79 17.87 3.71
CA VAL A 215 -5.11 17.70 2.42
C VAL A 215 -5.69 16.54 1.60
N SER A 216 -5.96 15.38 2.21
CA SER A 216 -6.62 14.25 1.55
C SER A 216 -8.05 14.57 1.14
N LEU A 217 -8.73 15.38 1.95
CA LEU A 217 -10.09 15.84 1.67
C LEU A 217 -10.12 16.82 0.50
N ALA A 218 -9.21 17.80 0.49
CA ALA A 218 -9.07 18.78 -0.60
C ALA A 218 -8.77 18.09 -1.94
N TYR A 219 -7.85 17.14 -1.92
CA TYR A 219 -7.54 16.28 -3.07
C TYR A 219 -8.78 15.53 -3.56
N TYR A 220 -9.40 14.72 -2.69
CA TYR A 220 -10.50 13.84 -3.08
C TYR A 220 -11.76 14.60 -3.50
N PHE A 221 -11.99 15.80 -2.97
CA PHE A 221 -13.12 16.65 -3.32
C PHE A 221 -12.81 17.62 -4.48
N ALA A 222 -11.57 17.67 -4.94
CA ALA A 222 -11.07 18.72 -5.83
C ALA A 222 -11.50 20.11 -5.31
N ALA A 223 -11.35 20.35 -4.01
CA ALA A 223 -11.91 21.50 -3.34
C ALA A 223 -10.96 22.69 -3.36
N ASP A 224 -11.52 23.89 -3.53
CA ASP A 224 -10.82 25.14 -3.27
C ASP A 224 -10.63 25.31 -1.75
N VAL A 225 -9.40 25.48 -1.31
CA VAL A 225 -9.08 25.75 0.10
C VAL A 225 -8.97 27.25 0.29
N VAL A 226 -9.82 27.81 1.15
CA VAL A 226 -9.92 29.26 1.34
C VAL A 226 -9.81 29.64 2.83
N PRO A 227 -9.21 30.80 3.17
CA PRO A 227 -9.04 31.22 4.53
C PRO A 227 -10.38 31.59 5.20
N GLY A 228 -10.53 31.22 6.49
CA GLY A 228 -11.65 31.63 7.33
C GLY A 228 -11.57 31.06 8.74
N ASP A 229 -12.21 31.74 9.70
CA ASP A 229 -12.05 31.44 11.14
C ASP A 229 -12.79 30.17 11.59
N ALA A 230 -13.84 29.73 10.87
CA ALA A 230 -14.66 28.58 11.26
C ALA A 230 -14.50 27.44 10.23
N PRO A 231 -13.79 26.35 10.60
CA PRO A 231 -13.58 25.20 9.74
C PRO A 231 -14.89 24.56 9.25
N ARG A 232 -15.03 24.43 7.93
CA ARG A 232 -16.21 23.82 7.29
C ARG A 232 -15.94 23.42 5.84
N ILE A 233 -16.75 22.49 5.34
CA ILE A 233 -16.89 22.19 3.92
C ILE A 233 -18.15 22.87 3.43
N GLU A 234 -18.13 23.51 2.28
CA GLU A 234 -19.30 24.18 1.71
C GLU A 234 -19.41 24.02 0.19
N GLY A 235 -20.63 23.98 -0.31
CA GLY A 235 -20.99 24.07 -1.71
C GLY A 235 -22.15 25.03 -1.89
N ASP A 236 -22.73 25.10 -3.11
CA ASP A 236 -23.85 26.00 -3.35
C ASP A 236 -25.08 25.58 -2.52
N GLY A 237 -25.45 26.45 -1.59
CA GLY A 237 -26.64 26.30 -0.74
C GLY A 237 -26.51 25.37 0.48
N TRP A 238 -25.34 24.79 0.77
CA TRP A 238 -25.10 23.95 1.94
C TRP A 238 -23.75 24.21 2.60
N SER A 239 -23.64 23.82 3.88
CA SER A 239 -22.39 23.90 4.64
C SER A 239 -22.36 22.82 5.72
N HIS A 240 -21.22 22.13 5.82
CA HIS A 240 -20.96 21.08 6.81
C HIS A 240 -19.84 21.55 7.75
N PRO A 241 -20.13 21.80 9.04
CA PRO A 241 -19.12 22.27 10.00
C PRO A 241 -18.15 21.16 10.37
N LEU A 242 -16.87 21.48 10.47
CA LEU A 242 -15.81 20.58 10.92
C LEU A 242 -15.47 20.74 12.40
N GLU A 243 -16.17 21.62 13.15
CA GLU A 243 -16.06 21.76 14.59
C GLU A 243 -17.26 21.13 15.34
N PRO A 244 -17.10 20.72 16.61
CA PRO A 244 -15.85 20.47 17.32
C PRO A 244 -15.14 19.22 16.81
N ASP A 245 -13.91 18.95 17.27
CA ASP A 245 -13.10 17.79 16.87
C ASP A 245 -12.72 17.80 15.37
N PHE A 246 -12.06 18.86 14.97
CA PHE A 246 -11.75 19.20 13.57
C PHE A 246 -11.15 18.04 12.76
N GLU A 247 -10.04 17.46 13.22
CA GLU A 247 -9.34 16.36 12.50
C GLU A 247 -10.24 15.13 12.35
N ARG A 248 -10.96 14.77 13.42
CA ARG A 248 -11.91 13.64 13.40
C ARG A 248 -13.04 13.87 12.40
N ARG A 249 -13.62 15.09 12.35
CA ARG A 249 -14.69 15.41 11.41
C ARG A 249 -14.21 15.48 9.95
N ALA A 250 -12.97 15.93 9.72
CA ALA A 250 -12.38 15.87 8.39
C ALA A 250 -12.20 14.41 7.93
N ALA A 251 -11.72 13.54 8.82
CA ALA A 251 -11.61 12.11 8.57
C ALA A 251 -12.97 11.42 8.32
N GLU A 252 -13.99 11.76 9.13
CA GLU A 252 -15.37 11.28 8.96
C GLU A 252 -15.93 11.67 7.58
N ALA A 253 -15.75 12.93 7.17
CA ALA A 253 -16.23 13.42 5.87
C ALA A 253 -15.53 12.69 4.69
N LEU A 254 -14.21 12.45 4.77
CA LEU A 254 -13.47 11.70 3.77
C LEU A 254 -13.98 10.26 3.65
N ARG A 255 -14.03 9.53 4.76
CA ARG A 255 -14.41 8.11 4.81
C ARG A 255 -15.85 7.89 4.34
N GLN A 256 -16.78 8.73 4.80
CA GLN A 256 -18.20 8.69 4.42
C GLN A 256 -18.38 8.97 2.93
N SER A 257 -17.78 10.02 2.41
CA SER A 257 -17.93 10.38 0.99
C SER A 257 -17.30 9.36 0.07
N PHE A 258 -16.15 8.80 0.45
CA PHE A 258 -15.51 7.72 -0.28
C PHE A 258 -16.38 6.45 -0.32
N HIS A 259 -16.92 6.05 0.82
CA HIS A 259 -17.83 4.90 0.89
C HIS A 259 -19.04 5.11 -0.02
N PHE A 260 -19.69 6.26 0.05
CA PHE A 260 -20.86 6.56 -0.77
C PHE A 260 -20.53 6.60 -2.26
N ASP A 261 -19.37 7.13 -2.65
CA ASP A 261 -18.91 7.04 -4.03
C ASP A 261 -18.72 5.57 -4.46
N CYS A 262 -18.18 4.70 -3.60
CA CYS A 262 -18.10 3.26 -3.90
C CYS A 262 -19.46 2.61 -4.11
N LEU A 263 -20.50 3.01 -3.36
CA LEU A 263 -21.86 2.53 -3.56
C LEU A 263 -22.50 3.11 -4.83
N ALA A 264 -22.35 4.41 -5.07
CA ALA A 264 -22.97 5.11 -6.19
C ALA A 264 -22.35 4.74 -7.55
N ARG A 265 -21.04 4.45 -7.61
CA ARG A 265 -20.35 4.09 -8.86
C ARG A 265 -20.88 2.79 -9.52
N THR A 266 -21.61 1.95 -8.78
CA THR A 266 -22.24 0.75 -9.33
C THR A 266 -23.34 1.07 -10.36
N GLU A 267 -23.83 2.31 -10.38
CA GLU A 267 -24.78 2.82 -11.38
C GLU A 267 -24.07 3.35 -12.65
N GLY A 268 -22.72 3.36 -12.66
CA GLY A 268 -21.91 3.98 -13.71
C GLY A 268 -21.26 3.00 -14.69
N PHE A 269 -20.00 3.26 -15.05
CA PHE A 269 -19.25 2.52 -16.07
C PHE A 269 -19.03 1.04 -15.76
N TYR A 270 -18.99 0.67 -14.47
CA TYR A 270 -18.75 -0.70 -14.01
C TYR A 270 -19.92 -1.16 -13.12
N PRO A 271 -21.08 -1.49 -13.72
CA PRO A 271 -22.19 -2.05 -12.96
C PRO A 271 -21.77 -3.44 -12.46
N VAL A 272 -21.57 -3.55 -11.15
CA VAL A 272 -21.20 -4.80 -10.47
C VAL A 272 -22.10 -5.01 -9.27
N ASP A 273 -22.35 -6.28 -8.95
CA ASP A 273 -23.02 -6.64 -7.70
C ASP A 273 -22.03 -6.40 -6.55
N LEU A 274 -22.10 -5.21 -5.94
CA LEU A 274 -21.26 -4.82 -4.82
C LEU A 274 -21.98 -5.18 -3.52
N HIS A 275 -21.33 -5.98 -2.67
CA HIS A 275 -21.91 -6.46 -1.42
C HIS A 275 -22.35 -5.31 -0.50
N GLU A 276 -21.53 -4.31 -0.33
CA GLU A 276 -21.82 -3.15 0.51
C GLU A 276 -23.03 -2.36 -0.03
N ARG A 277 -23.22 -2.35 -1.36
CA ARG A 277 -24.40 -1.73 -2.00
C ARG A 277 -25.68 -2.52 -1.76
N GLU A 278 -25.62 -3.85 -1.72
CA GLU A 278 -26.73 -4.73 -1.48
C GLU A 278 -27.14 -4.80 0.00
N THR A 279 -26.18 -4.62 0.89
CA THR A 279 -26.36 -4.79 2.35
C THR A 279 -26.63 -3.50 3.10
N THR A 280 -26.39 -2.33 2.50
CA THR A 280 -26.62 -1.05 3.15
C THR A 280 -28.08 -0.85 3.56
N ASP A 281 -28.30 -0.39 4.79
CA ASP A 281 -29.61 0.02 5.31
C ASP A 281 -29.97 1.49 4.97
N LEU A 282 -29.13 2.17 4.18
CA LEU A 282 -29.34 3.56 3.78
C LEU A 282 -30.30 3.63 2.57
N ASP A 283 -31.47 4.24 2.81
CA ASP A 283 -32.47 4.48 1.76
C ASP A 283 -32.13 5.75 0.97
N LEU A 284 -31.14 5.63 0.05
CA LEU A 284 -30.69 6.70 -0.83
C LEU A 284 -30.94 6.30 -2.31
N ASP A 285 -31.31 7.30 -3.12
CA ASP A 285 -31.44 7.12 -4.57
C ASP A 285 -30.06 7.20 -5.24
N TRP A 286 -29.38 6.05 -5.29
CA TRP A 286 -28.01 5.94 -5.79
C TRP A 286 -27.88 6.34 -7.27
N GLY A 287 -28.87 5.99 -8.12
CA GLY A 287 -28.87 6.41 -9.53
C GLY A 287 -28.94 7.92 -9.67
N ARG A 288 -29.82 8.59 -8.90
CA ARG A 288 -29.88 10.04 -8.87
C ARG A 288 -28.58 10.66 -8.32
N LEU A 289 -28.02 10.08 -7.25
CA LEU A 289 -26.77 10.57 -6.66
C LEU A 289 -25.59 10.43 -7.63
N TYR A 290 -25.58 9.38 -8.44
CA TYR A 290 -24.56 9.20 -9.47
C TYR A 290 -24.58 10.35 -10.49
N ASP A 291 -25.76 10.79 -10.93
CA ASP A 291 -25.93 11.83 -11.94
C ASP A 291 -25.72 13.25 -11.41
N LEU A 292 -25.67 13.47 -10.08
CA LEU A 292 -25.51 14.80 -9.50
C LEU A 292 -24.07 15.36 -9.71
N PRO A 293 -23.95 16.67 -9.94
CA PRO A 293 -22.69 17.39 -9.81
C PRO A 293 -22.05 17.13 -8.44
N LEU A 294 -20.70 17.15 -8.37
CA LEU A 294 -19.96 16.79 -7.16
C LEU A 294 -20.40 17.59 -5.93
N ALA A 295 -20.53 18.90 -6.02
CA ALA A 295 -20.96 19.72 -4.89
C ALA A 295 -22.36 19.34 -4.37
N GLU A 296 -23.33 19.12 -5.27
CA GLU A 296 -24.69 18.74 -4.87
C GLU A 296 -24.70 17.36 -4.21
N ARG A 297 -23.98 16.39 -4.80
CA ARG A 297 -23.84 15.03 -4.29
C ARG A 297 -23.21 15.00 -2.89
N LEU A 298 -22.11 15.75 -2.68
CA LEU A 298 -21.46 15.86 -1.37
C LEU A 298 -22.39 16.50 -0.32
N GLY A 299 -23.20 17.48 -0.68
CA GLY A 299 -24.20 18.04 0.22
C GLY A 299 -25.15 16.97 0.75
N GLU A 300 -25.64 16.08 -0.11
CA GLU A 300 -26.52 14.98 0.30
C GLU A 300 -25.78 13.89 1.08
N TYR A 301 -24.53 13.58 0.72
CA TYR A 301 -23.70 12.64 1.45
C TYR A 301 -23.47 13.10 2.89
N LEU A 302 -23.05 14.34 3.08
CA LEU A 302 -22.72 14.91 4.38
C LEU A 302 -23.95 15.28 5.25
N ASP A 303 -25.15 15.33 4.66
CA ASP A 303 -26.40 15.47 5.41
C ASP A 303 -26.79 14.16 6.15
N VAL A 304 -26.28 13.02 5.70
CA VAL A 304 -26.44 11.73 6.40
C VAL A 304 -25.57 11.72 7.66
N PRO A 305 -26.14 11.56 8.86
CA PRO A 305 -25.32 11.54 10.08
C PRO A 305 -24.32 10.40 10.08
N PHE A 306 -23.04 10.70 10.30
CA PHE A 306 -21.91 9.74 10.25
C PHE A 306 -22.18 8.47 11.08
N ARG A 307 -22.77 8.58 12.27
CA ARG A 307 -23.13 7.44 13.15
C ARG A 307 -24.03 6.38 12.48
N ARG A 308 -24.74 6.71 11.39
CA ARG A 308 -25.52 5.75 10.60
C ARG A 308 -24.69 5.00 9.59
N VAL A 309 -23.61 5.62 9.13
CA VAL A 309 -22.70 5.09 8.11
C VAL A 309 -21.55 4.31 8.75
N GLU A 310 -21.08 4.77 9.91
CA GLU A 310 -19.93 4.21 10.64
C GLU A 310 -19.95 2.67 10.78
N PRO A 311 -21.09 2.00 11.08
CA PRO A 311 -21.13 0.54 11.17
C PRO A 311 -20.90 -0.19 9.83
N GLU A 312 -21.10 0.48 8.70
CA GLU A 312 -20.94 -0.07 7.35
C GLU A 312 -19.53 0.19 6.79
N LEU A 313 -18.77 1.10 7.43
CA LEU A 313 -17.43 1.45 6.95
C LEU A 313 -16.41 0.35 7.27
N PRO A 314 -15.56 -0.03 6.33
CA PRO A 314 -14.41 -0.86 6.66
C PRO A 314 -13.42 -0.09 7.53
N GLN A 315 -12.54 -0.82 8.23
CA GLN A 315 -11.41 -0.22 8.91
C GLN A 315 -10.54 0.52 7.89
N TRP A 316 -10.33 1.83 8.10
CA TRP A 316 -9.53 2.63 7.18
C TRP A 316 -8.06 2.22 7.19
N THR A 317 -7.38 2.40 6.07
CA THR A 317 -6.04 1.83 5.88
C THR A 317 -4.98 2.57 6.69
N LEU A 318 -4.88 3.88 6.56
CA LEU A 318 -3.74 4.65 7.01
C LEU A 318 -4.15 5.93 7.75
N THR A 319 -3.53 6.16 8.90
CA THR A 319 -3.43 7.49 9.52
C THR A 319 -1.99 7.96 9.43
N THR A 320 -1.79 9.22 9.04
CA THR A 320 -0.49 9.88 9.03
C THR A 320 -0.50 11.06 9.95
N ASP A 321 0.35 11.05 10.98
CA ASP A 321 0.65 12.21 11.80
C ASP A 321 1.71 13.05 11.09
N VAL A 322 1.37 14.27 10.71
CA VAL A 322 2.27 15.22 10.05
C VAL A 322 2.49 16.40 10.99
N ARG A 323 3.74 16.58 11.44
CA ARG A 323 4.10 17.73 12.28
C ARG A 323 3.78 19.04 11.55
N PRO A 324 3.16 20.04 12.25
CA PRO A 324 2.75 21.30 11.64
C PRO A 324 3.94 22.25 11.40
N ASP A 325 4.94 21.76 10.69
CA ASP A 325 6.17 22.46 10.36
C ASP A 325 6.29 22.66 8.85
N PRO A 326 6.84 23.80 8.36
CA PRO A 326 6.98 24.07 6.93
C PRO A 326 7.85 23.06 6.17
N GLU A 327 8.72 22.34 6.87
CA GLU A 327 9.59 21.31 6.28
C GLU A 327 8.84 20.07 5.79
N ASN A 328 7.58 19.87 6.25
CA ASN A 328 6.77 18.72 5.90
C ASN A 328 5.82 18.96 4.71
N VAL A 329 5.84 20.15 4.13
CA VAL A 329 4.94 20.55 3.02
C VAL A 329 5.05 19.62 1.83
N GLU A 330 6.26 19.21 1.46
CA GLU A 330 6.52 18.36 0.30
C GLU A 330 6.01 16.92 0.47
N MET A 331 5.68 16.48 1.70
CA MET A 331 5.03 15.19 1.96
C MET A 331 3.53 15.19 1.66
N LEU A 332 2.87 16.34 1.61
CA LEU A 332 1.41 16.43 1.52
C LEU A 332 0.82 15.76 0.28
N PRO A 333 1.40 15.86 -0.93
CA PRO A 333 0.88 15.16 -2.10
C PRO A 333 0.87 13.63 -1.94
N PHE A 334 1.91 13.07 -1.33
CA PHE A 334 2.00 11.63 -1.10
C PHE A 334 0.95 11.15 -0.09
N VAL A 335 0.79 11.88 0.99
CA VAL A 335 -0.22 11.61 2.03
C VAL A 335 -1.63 11.71 1.46
N ALA A 336 -1.89 12.72 0.61
CA ALA A 336 -3.16 12.90 -0.08
C ALA A 336 -3.44 11.76 -1.08
N GLY A 337 -2.44 11.36 -1.87
CA GLY A 337 -2.55 10.28 -2.85
C GLY A 337 -2.89 8.93 -2.23
N GLU A 338 -2.40 8.67 -1.02
CA GLU A 338 -2.75 7.47 -0.23
C GLU A 338 -4.13 7.58 0.45
N LEU A 339 -4.85 8.71 0.32
CA LEU A 339 -6.09 9.01 1.04
C LEU A 339 -5.95 8.78 2.55
N SER A 340 -4.80 9.13 3.11
CA SER A 340 -4.55 8.97 4.54
C SER A 340 -5.48 9.88 5.35
N VAL A 341 -5.96 9.38 6.49
CA VAL A 341 -6.47 10.26 7.56
C VAL A 341 -5.28 11.02 8.13
N VAL A 342 -5.33 12.34 8.08
CA VAL A 342 -4.20 13.16 8.53
C VAL A 342 -4.53 13.81 9.87
N ARG A 343 -3.57 13.72 10.79
CA ARG A 343 -3.58 14.48 12.04
C ARG A 343 -2.33 15.38 12.06
N SER A 344 -2.45 16.50 12.75
CA SER A 344 -1.34 17.48 12.84
C SER A 344 -1.02 17.82 14.31
N PRO A 345 -0.35 16.90 15.04
CA PRO A 345 -0.10 17.08 16.46
C PRO A 345 0.92 18.20 16.73
N GLU A 346 0.49 19.29 17.38
CA GLU A 346 1.38 20.40 17.81
C GLU A 346 2.37 19.93 18.88
N THR A 347 1.92 19.08 19.79
CA THR A 347 2.73 18.56 20.90
C THR A 347 2.76 17.06 20.90
N VAL A 348 3.93 16.48 21.04
CA VAL A 348 4.13 15.04 21.15
C VAL A 348 4.81 14.75 22.48
N THR A 349 4.41 13.67 23.13
CA THR A 349 5.04 13.26 24.39
C THR A 349 6.46 12.75 24.10
N PRO A 350 7.51 13.49 24.50
CA PRO A 350 8.86 12.99 24.37
C PRO A 350 9.07 11.82 25.33
N VAL A 351 9.66 10.75 24.85
CA VAL A 351 9.95 9.57 25.65
C VAL A 351 11.45 9.61 26.01
N THR A 352 11.75 9.95 27.27
CA THR A 352 13.12 9.89 27.77
C THR A 352 13.50 8.46 28.12
N ALA A 353 14.60 7.96 27.57
CA ALA A 353 15.21 6.71 28.00
C ALA A 353 15.55 6.82 29.49
N GLY A 354 14.76 6.21 30.36
CA GLY A 354 15.03 6.17 31.80
C GLY A 354 16.30 5.34 32.08
N GLU A 355 17.05 5.69 33.14
CA GLU A 355 18.24 4.99 33.65
C GLU A 355 17.96 3.54 34.12
N GLY A 356 17.22 2.78 33.36
CA GLY A 356 16.81 1.41 33.70
C GLY A 356 16.29 0.61 32.52
N GLY A 357 17.18 0.25 31.62
CA GLY A 357 17.03 -0.83 30.66
C GLY A 357 15.74 -0.89 29.83
N GLY A 358 15.86 -0.88 28.51
CA GLY A 358 14.86 -0.87 27.44
C GLY A 358 13.59 -1.72 27.53
N VAL A 359 13.37 -2.50 28.56
CA VAL A 359 12.17 -3.33 28.77
C VAL A 359 11.01 -2.53 29.37
N GLY A 360 11.29 -1.36 29.97
CA GLY A 360 10.27 -0.52 30.60
C GLY A 360 9.49 0.37 29.62
N LEU A 361 10.11 0.80 28.55
CA LEU A 361 9.52 1.68 27.53
C LEU A 361 8.39 1.01 26.74
N PHE A 362 8.48 -0.28 26.52
CA PHE A 362 7.53 -1.04 25.66
C PHE A 362 6.43 -1.77 26.46
N ARG A 363 6.34 -1.59 27.78
CA ARG A 363 5.33 -2.25 28.62
C ARG A 363 4.03 -1.45 28.84
N GLY A 364 3.94 -0.22 28.37
CA GLY A 364 2.91 0.74 28.75
C GLY A 364 1.73 0.92 27.80
N SER A 365 1.83 0.61 26.52
CA SER A 365 0.86 1.06 25.52
C SER A 365 -0.16 0.03 25.02
N GLY A 366 -0.17 -1.21 25.53
CA GLY A 366 -1.00 -2.31 24.98
C GLY A 366 -2.11 -2.86 25.90
N ALA A 367 -2.58 -2.15 26.95
CA ALA A 367 -3.33 -2.82 28.00
C ALA A 367 -4.87 -2.72 27.97
N ASP A 368 -5.50 -2.02 27.02
CA ASP A 368 -6.96 -1.78 27.11
C ASP A 368 -7.83 -2.22 25.91
N SER A 369 -7.30 -2.93 24.91
CA SER A 369 -8.14 -3.30 23.73
C SER A 369 -8.02 -4.76 23.26
N ALA A 370 -7.43 -5.69 24.01
CA ALA A 370 -7.44 -7.10 23.63
C ALA A 370 -8.27 -7.94 24.62
N PRO A 371 -9.02 -8.97 24.17
CA PRO A 371 -9.68 -9.89 25.08
C PRO A 371 -8.62 -10.62 25.90
N ARG A 372 -8.78 -10.58 27.23
CA ARG A 372 -7.88 -11.18 28.21
C ARG A 372 -7.83 -12.70 28.05
N SER A 373 -6.84 -13.23 27.35
CA SER A 373 -6.33 -14.57 27.60
C SER A 373 -5.36 -14.49 28.78
N ALA A 374 -5.54 -15.36 29.78
CA ALA A 374 -4.75 -15.36 30.99
C ALA A 374 -3.25 -15.63 30.68
N PRO A 375 -2.31 -14.97 31.38
CA PRO A 375 -0.89 -15.22 31.17
C PRO A 375 -0.53 -16.63 31.65
N LEU A 376 -0.03 -17.45 30.73
CA LEU A 376 0.66 -18.70 31.06
C LEU A 376 1.97 -18.36 31.76
N GLY A 377 2.19 -18.92 32.95
CA GLY A 377 3.39 -18.73 33.74
C GLY A 377 4.61 -19.45 33.08
N PRO A 378 5.84 -19.04 33.43
CA PRO A 378 7.07 -19.56 32.78
C PRO A 378 7.36 -21.04 32.98
N ASP A 379 6.53 -21.79 33.72
CA ASP A 379 6.77 -23.22 34.06
C ASP A 379 6.01 -24.22 33.15
N GLU A 380 5.26 -23.79 32.15
CA GLU A 380 4.47 -24.72 31.29
C GLU A 380 5.15 -25.09 29.94
N PHE A 381 6.33 -24.56 29.65
CA PHE A 381 7.03 -24.83 28.38
C PHE A 381 7.89 -26.10 28.35
N VAL A 382 7.89 -26.93 29.42
CA VAL A 382 8.61 -28.22 29.43
C VAL A 382 7.68 -29.35 29.88
N ARG A 383 6.91 -29.94 28.98
CA ARG A 383 6.45 -31.34 29.04
C ARG A 383 5.64 -31.76 27.81
N GLY A 384 6.34 -32.31 26.87
CA GLY A 384 5.78 -33.23 25.88
C GLY A 384 6.69 -34.43 25.74
N GLY A 385 6.44 -35.51 26.49
CA GLY A 385 7.20 -36.72 26.38
C GLY A 385 6.74 -37.77 27.38
N ALA A 386 5.83 -38.65 26.93
CA ALA A 386 5.53 -40.02 27.31
C ALA A 386 5.59 -40.49 28.78
N GLY A 387 4.43 -40.92 29.22
CA GLY A 387 3.97 -41.64 30.36
C GLY A 387 4.86 -42.60 31.12
N THR A 388 4.61 -42.66 32.43
CA THR A 388 4.27 -43.85 33.23
C THR A 388 3.92 -43.43 34.68
N GLU A 389 2.98 -44.14 35.27
CA GLU A 389 2.32 -43.93 36.54
C GLU A 389 3.19 -44.06 37.81
N PRO A 390 2.67 -43.71 39.01
CA PRO A 390 3.46 -43.31 40.19
C PRO A 390 3.74 -44.45 41.18
N VAL A 391 4.85 -44.34 41.90
CA VAL A 391 5.06 -45.09 43.15
C VAL A 391 5.38 -44.10 44.29
N ARG A 392 4.60 -44.21 45.35
CA ARG A 392 4.74 -43.56 46.67
C ARG A 392 5.99 -43.96 47.39
N GLY A 393 6.54 -43.05 48.19
CA GLY A 393 7.25 -43.43 49.44
C GLY A 393 8.43 -42.56 49.81
N GLY A 394 8.27 -41.71 50.81
CA GLY A 394 8.97 -41.74 52.08
C GLY A 394 10.27 -40.93 52.28
N ALA A 395 10.10 -39.87 53.05
CA ALA A 395 10.94 -39.44 54.18
C ALA A 395 12.47 -39.20 54.06
N GLY A 396 12.89 -37.99 54.29
CA GLY A 396 13.86 -37.72 55.38
C GLY A 396 15.30 -37.39 54.99
N THR A 397 15.67 -36.26 55.48
CA THR A 397 16.91 -35.88 56.15
C THR A 397 17.88 -34.89 55.46
N GLU A 398 18.23 -33.96 56.26
CA GLU A 398 19.03 -32.75 56.12
C GLU A 398 20.55 -32.98 55.85
N PRO A 399 21.39 -31.95 55.94
CA PRO A 399 22.35 -31.55 54.89
C PRO A 399 23.82 -31.87 55.25
N VAL A 400 24.71 -31.88 54.28
CA VAL A 400 26.16 -31.86 54.53
C VAL A 400 26.84 -30.74 53.78
N ARG A 401 27.56 -29.95 54.60
CA ARG A 401 28.51 -28.89 54.22
C ARG A 401 29.82 -29.46 53.66
N GLY A 402 30.46 -28.70 52.78
CA GLY A 402 31.89 -28.63 52.55
C GLY A 402 32.25 -28.76 51.07
N ALA A 403 33.09 -27.97 50.48
CA ALA A 403 34.18 -27.13 50.71
C ALA A 403 34.69 -26.54 49.39
N ASP A 404 35.17 -25.33 49.49
CA ASP A 404 36.03 -24.58 48.61
C ASP A 404 36.77 -25.26 47.46
N ALA A 405 36.66 -24.65 46.25
CA ALA A 405 37.79 -24.42 45.37
C ALA A 405 37.52 -23.16 44.51
N GLY A 406 38.17 -22.08 44.86
CA GLY A 406 38.14 -20.83 44.11
C GLY A 406 38.87 -20.94 42.78
N VAL A 407 38.24 -20.41 41.75
CA VAL A 407 38.90 -19.91 40.55
C VAL A 407 38.35 -18.54 40.30
N SER A 408 39.18 -17.55 40.63
CA SER A 408 38.99 -16.14 40.22
C SER A 408 39.17 -16.04 38.72
N ARG A 409 38.12 -15.68 38.02
CA ARG A 409 38.24 -15.07 36.72
C ARG A 409 37.70 -13.65 36.83
N GLY A 410 38.55 -12.71 36.48
CA GLY A 410 38.26 -11.31 36.49
C GLY A 410 37.07 -11.02 35.61
N ALA A 411 36.08 -10.41 36.22
CA ALA A 411 35.01 -9.74 35.55
C ALA A 411 35.39 -8.27 35.47
N ASP A 412 35.78 -7.83 34.30
CA ASP A 412 35.64 -6.46 33.86
C ASP A 412 35.11 -6.50 32.43
N ALA A 413 33.80 -6.68 32.33
CA ALA A 413 33.01 -6.22 31.22
C ALA A 413 31.78 -5.58 31.87
N SER A 414 31.89 -4.31 32.19
CA SER A 414 30.76 -3.43 32.34
C SER A 414 30.14 -3.33 30.93
N THR A 415 29.25 -4.27 30.58
CA THR A 415 28.36 -4.09 29.46
C THR A 415 27.48 -2.88 29.81
N ASP A 416 27.83 -1.76 29.18
CA ASP A 416 26.95 -0.61 29.10
C ASP A 416 25.74 -1.03 28.31
N ARG A 417 24.69 -1.43 29.01
CA ARG A 417 23.40 -1.86 28.44
C ARG A 417 22.52 -0.64 28.26
N SER A 418 22.94 0.29 27.41
CA SER A 418 22.08 1.36 26.93
C SER A 418 21.24 0.79 25.78
N ALA A 419 20.04 0.37 26.10
CA ALA A 419 19.13 -0.30 25.19
C ALA A 419 18.46 0.64 24.15
N VAL A 420 18.92 1.89 24.01
CA VAL A 420 18.39 2.91 23.10
C VAL A 420 19.53 3.85 22.71
N PRO A 421 19.66 4.29 21.45
CA PRO A 421 20.61 5.31 21.09
C PRO A 421 20.44 6.53 22.00
N ALA A 422 21.50 6.94 22.69
CA ALA A 422 21.43 8.01 23.69
C ALA A 422 21.05 9.38 23.10
N ASP A 423 21.03 9.49 21.77
CA ASP A 423 20.85 10.72 21.00
C ASP A 423 19.55 10.74 20.17
N ALA A 424 18.70 9.71 20.23
CA ALA A 424 17.44 9.70 19.49
C ALA A 424 16.29 10.25 20.34
N ASP A 425 15.65 11.29 19.87
CA ASP A 425 14.43 11.84 20.47
C ASP A 425 13.22 10.94 20.08
N PHE A 426 12.86 10.04 20.98
CA PHE A 426 11.68 9.21 20.80
C PHE A 426 10.41 10.01 21.08
N VAL A 427 9.40 9.75 20.25
CA VAL A 427 8.08 10.35 20.38
C VAL A 427 7.02 9.25 20.47
N GLN A 428 5.99 9.48 21.29
CA GLN A 428 4.85 8.61 21.42
C GLN A 428 3.63 9.27 20.75
N PRO A 429 3.30 8.90 19.51
CA PRO A 429 2.08 9.35 18.86
C PRO A 429 0.83 8.83 19.58
N GLU A 430 -0.29 9.52 19.45
CA GLU A 430 -1.56 9.00 19.92
C GLU A 430 -2.01 7.77 19.13
N PRO A 431 -2.62 6.75 19.76
CA PRO A 431 -3.13 5.58 19.05
C PRO A 431 -4.11 5.94 17.94
N VAL A 432 -4.19 5.09 16.92
CA VAL A 432 -5.09 5.23 15.75
C VAL A 432 -6.07 4.06 15.68
N ASP A 433 -7.20 4.26 15.00
CA ASP A 433 -8.19 3.23 14.69
C ASP A 433 -8.00 2.61 13.30
N THR A 434 -7.02 3.10 12.53
CA THR A 434 -6.66 2.61 11.21
C THR A 434 -5.73 1.40 11.27
N VAL A 435 -5.62 0.67 10.15
CA VAL A 435 -4.74 -0.50 10.07
C VAL A 435 -3.27 -0.11 10.24
N GLU A 436 -2.86 1.00 9.63
CA GLU A 436 -1.48 1.47 9.58
C GLU A 436 -1.37 2.87 10.18
N HIS A 437 -0.20 3.16 10.75
CA HIS A 437 0.12 4.46 11.32
C HIS A 437 1.49 4.92 10.81
N ALA A 438 1.56 6.13 10.25
CA ALA A 438 2.78 6.77 9.79
C ALA A 438 3.04 8.08 10.53
N TRP A 439 4.30 8.47 10.61
CA TRP A 439 4.79 9.68 11.24
C TRP A 439 5.69 10.46 10.28
N VAL A 440 5.39 11.73 10.07
CA VAL A 440 6.16 12.69 9.28
C VAL A 440 6.62 13.82 10.19
N GLY A 441 7.89 14.12 10.20
CA GLY A 441 8.51 15.16 11.01
C GLY A 441 9.63 14.66 11.93
N GLU A 442 10.17 15.49 12.78
CA GLU A 442 11.25 15.15 13.70
C GLU A 442 10.87 14.07 14.72
N GLY A 443 11.88 13.38 15.25
CA GLY A 443 11.73 12.31 16.24
C GLY A 443 11.48 10.93 15.65
N VAL A 444 11.75 9.89 16.45
CA VAL A 444 11.55 8.48 16.11
C VAL A 444 10.26 8.00 16.76
N PRO A 445 9.23 7.66 15.99
CA PRO A 445 7.94 7.30 16.57
C PRO A 445 7.98 5.90 17.19
N LEU A 446 7.31 5.74 18.32
CA LEU A 446 6.97 4.43 18.88
C LEU A 446 5.59 4.04 18.35
N ASP A 447 5.45 2.79 17.90
CA ASP A 447 4.19 2.22 17.37
C ASP A 447 3.65 2.89 16.08
N ALA A 448 4.47 3.70 15.40
CA ALA A 448 4.19 4.24 14.07
C ALA A 448 5.40 4.08 13.16
N ASN A 449 5.21 4.18 11.87
CA ASN A 449 6.27 4.05 10.86
C ASN A 449 6.86 5.42 10.54
N LYS A 450 8.17 5.55 10.48
CA LYS A 450 8.88 6.79 10.16
C LYS A 450 8.90 7.00 8.65
N ALA A 451 8.00 7.82 8.13
CA ALA A 451 8.00 8.22 6.72
C ALA A 451 9.08 9.28 6.44
N THR A 452 9.77 9.16 5.30
CA THR A 452 10.79 10.11 4.85
C THR A 452 10.55 10.51 3.41
N LEU A 453 10.71 11.79 3.10
CA LEU A 453 10.44 12.36 1.78
C LEU A 453 11.30 11.71 0.67
N ASP A 454 12.59 11.51 0.91
CA ASP A 454 13.51 10.88 -0.05
C ASP A 454 13.03 9.53 -0.56
N ALA A 455 12.45 8.72 0.32
CA ALA A 455 11.94 7.40 -0.01
C ALA A 455 10.74 7.45 -0.97
N TYR A 456 9.86 8.43 -0.75
CA TYR A 456 8.70 8.64 -1.62
C TYR A 456 9.10 9.15 -3.01
N TYR A 457 10.06 10.05 -3.11
CA TYR A 457 10.63 10.46 -4.40
C TYR A 457 11.23 9.29 -5.16
N ARG A 458 11.99 8.41 -4.50
CA ARG A 458 12.56 7.20 -5.13
C ARG A 458 11.49 6.22 -5.61
N ARG A 459 10.35 6.14 -4.93
CA ARG A 459 9.20 5.37 -5.44
C ARG A 459 8.76 5.86 -6.81
N LEU A 460 8.71 7.17 -7.00
CA LEU A 460 8.34 7.77 -8.29
C LEU A 460 9.42 7.56 -9.36
N GLU A 461 10.71 7.66 -8.98
CA GLU A 461 11.84 7.45 -9.90
C GLU A 461 11.98 6.00 -10.36
N ALA A 462 11.63 5.05 -9.51
CA ALA A 462 11.76 3.62 -9.81
C ALA A 462 10.87 3.15 -10.98
N GLY A 463 9.83 3.90 -11.35
CA GLY A 463 8.93 3.57 -12.45
C GLY A 463 8.24 2.20 -12.30
N GLN A 464 7.60 1.75 -13.37
CA GLN A 464 7.09 0.37 -13.42
C GLN A 464 8.26 -0.59 -13.64
N VAL A 465 8.40 -1.57 -12.75
CA VAL A 465 9.43 -2.60 -12.86
C VAL A 465 9.14 -3.47 -14.10
N GLU A 466 9.92 -3.31 -15.16
CA GLU A 466 9.85 -4.18 -16.36
C GLU A 466 10.42 -5.59 -16.10
N GLN A 467 10.96 -5.85 -14.91
CA GLN A 467 11.66 -7.08 -14.61
C GLN A 467 10.69 -8.20 -14.24
N SER A 468 10.73 -9.28 -15.00
CA SER A 468 10.04 -10.54 -14.67
C SER A 468 10.71 -11.35 -13.55
N ARG A 469 11.73 -10.78 -12.89
CA ARG A 469 12.55 -11.46 -11.89
C ARG A 469 12.80 -10.52 -10.71
N ILE A 470 12.63 -11.05 -9.48
CA ILE A 470 12.87 -10.34 -8.22
C ILE A 470 14.15 -10.89 -7.59
N SER A 471 15.10 -10.01 -7.33
CA SER A 471 16.37 -10.34 -6.67
C SER A 471 16.26 -10.19 -5.16
N VAL A 472 16.53 -11.27 -4.42
CA VAL A 472 16.51 -11.29 -2.96
C VAL A 472 17.88 -11.74 -2.45
N LEU A 473 18.50 -10.92 -1.62
CA LEU A 473 19.76 -11.23 -0.99
C LEU A 473 19.58 -11.42 0.52
N VAL A 474 19.93 -12.62 1.00
CA VAL A 474 19.96 -12.94 2.44
C VAL A 474 21.41 -12.91 2.90
N VAL A 475 21.75 -12.01 3.83
CA VAL A 475 23.07 -11.93 4.42
C VAL A 475 23.01 -12.39 5.87
N CYS A 476 23.77 -13.45 6.20
CA CYS A 476 23.85 -13.99 7.55
C CYS A 476 25.28 -13.88 8.09
N ASN A 477 25.51 -12.87 8.94
CA ASN A 477 26.81 -12.58 9.57
C ASN A 477 26.87 -13.02 11.04
N ASP A 478 25.96 -13.90 11.49
CA ASP A 478 25.97 -14.49 12.83
C ASP A 478 25.82 -16.00 12.76
N GLU A 479 26.79 -16.72 13.37
CA GLU A 479 26.76 -18.19 13.40
C GLU A 479 25.61 -18.76 14.24
N GLN A 480 25.14 -18.03 15.26
CA GLN A 480 24.03 -18.46 16.12
C GLN A 480 22.66 -18.25 15.48
N MET A 481 22.58 -17.37 14.49
CA MET A 481 21.35 -17.05 13.75
C MET A 481 21.31 -17.73 12.35
N ARG A 482 22.18 -18.71 12.09
CA ARG A 482 22.24 -19.43 10.79
C ARG A 482 20.94 -20.16 10.43
N GLU A 483 20.13 -20.56 11.44
CA GLU A 483 18.79 -21.13 11.20
C GLU A 483 17.86 -20.13 10.51
N GLU A 484 18.11 -18.81 10.64
CA GLU A 484 17.39 -17.77 9.92
C GLU A 484 17.85 -17.64 8.46
N GLY A 485 19.05 -18.11 8.12
CA GLY A 485 19.51 -18.24 6.73
C GLY A 485 18.64 -19.20 5.90
N GLU A 486 17.92 -20.15 6.54
CA GLU A 486 16.91 -21.00 5.90
C GLU A 486 15.66 -20.22 5.45
N VAL A 487 15.54 -18.93 5.84
CA VAL A 487 14.49 -18.03 5.36
C VAL A 487 14.52 -17.89 3.83
N ALA A 488 15.67 -18.11 3.20
CA ALA A 488 15.78 -18.11 1.74
C ALA A 488 14.77 -19.05 1.07
N ASP A 489 14.46 -20.20 1.69
CA ASP A 489 13.49 -21.17 1.18
C ASP A 489 12.04 -20.67 1.22
N LEU A 490 11.78 -19.56 1.94
CA LEU A 490 10.45 -18.96 2.05
C LEU A 490 10.19 -17.88 1.00
N TYR A 491 11.23 -17.40 0.33
CA TYR A 491 11.08 -16.58 -0.86
C TYR A 491 10.91 -17.47 -2.09
N GLY A 492 10.24 -16.98 -3.11
CA GLY A 492 10.12 -17.70 -4.37
C GLY A 492 9.14 -18.86 -4.40
N LEU A 493 8.21 -18.94 -3.45
CA LEU A 493 7.18 -19.98 -3.37
C LEU A 493 6.07 -19.85 -4.45
N ARG A 494 6.30 -19.05 -5.49
CA ARG A 494 5.28 -18.73 -6.51
C ARG A 494 5.75 -19.14 -7.91
N ASP A 495 4.89 -19.87 -8.62
CA ASP A 495 5.19 -20.38 -9.97
C ASP A 495 5.24 -19.27 -11.06
N MET A 496 4.56 -18.14 -10.83
CA MET A 496 4.41 -17.08 -11.84
C MET A 496 5.45 -15.95 -11.75
N VAL A 497 6.13 -15.79 -10.62
CA VAL A 497 7.16 -14.77 -10.40
C VAL A 497 8.49 -15.47 -10.18
N GLN A 498 9.51 -15.11 -10.95
CA GLN A 498 10.85 -15.67 -10.79
C GLN A 498 11.60 -14.89 -9.70
N PHE A 499 11.99 -15.59 -8.65
CA PHE A 499 12.88 -15.06 -7.63
C PHE A 499 14.30 -15.55 -7.87
N ASP A 500 15.26 -14.64 -7.78
CA ASP A 500 16.69 -14.93 -7.78
C ASP A 500 17.21 -14.71 -6.36
N ILE A 501 17.36 -15.81 -5.61
CA ILE A 501 17.67 -15.77 -4.19
C ILE A 501 19.11 -16.13 -3.99
N GLU A 502 19.88 -15.23 -3.43
CA GLU A 502 21.28 -15.46 -3.06
C GLU A 502 21.44 -15.39 -1.55
N VAL A 503 22.14 -16.37 -0.97
CA VAL A 503 22.50 -16.37 0.45
C VAL A 503 23.99 -16.20 0.60
N ARG A 504 24.42 -15.20 1.36
CA ARG A 504 25.81 -14.93 1.68
C ARG A 504 26.05 -15.00 3.17
N HIS A 505 27.18 -15.59 3.55
CA HIS A 505 27.56 -15.76 4.95
C HIS A 505 28.92 -15.11 5.22
N ASP A 506 29.11 -14.66 6.45
CA ASP A 506 30.40 -14.28 7.00
C ASP A 506 31.13 -13.21 6.14
N LEU A 507 30.39 -12.19 5.68
CA LEU A 507 30.95 -11.14 4.85
C LEU A 507 31.93 -10.26 5.60
N THR A 508 33.03 -9.93 4.93
CA THR A 508 33.93 -8.85 5.34
C THR A 508 33.28 -7.48 5.09
N ARG A 509 33.84 -6.43 5.68
CA ARG A 509 33.36 -5.05 5.46
C ARG A 509 33.36 -4.66 3.97
N ALA A 510 34.40 -5.06 3.22
CA ALA A 510 34.50 -4.76 1.79
C ALA A 510 33.40 -5.49 0.99
N GLU A 511 33.19 -6.78 1.27
CA GLU A 511 32.13 -7.56 0.61
C GLU A 511 30.73 -7.05 0.98
N MET A 512 30.51 -6.58 2.23
CA MET A 512 29.24 -5.97 2.63
C MET A 512 28.98 -4.67 1.88
N ARG A 513 30.00 -3.82 1.66
CA ARG A 513 29.89 -2.63 0.83
C ARG A 513 29.48 -2.99 -0.61
N ASP A 514 30.17 -3.97 -1.24
CA ASP A 514 29.84 -4.43 -2.58
C ASP A 514 28.38 -4.91 -2.68
N VAL A 515 27.89 -5.58 -1.63
CA VAL A 515 26.50 -6.01 -1.51
C VAL A 515 25.54 -4.82 -1.48
N LEU A 516 25.82 -3.82 -0.66
CA LEU A 516 24.94 -2.67 -0.50
C LEU A 516 24.91 -1.75 -1.73
N GLU A 517 25.97 -1.73 -2.52
CA GLU A 517 26.07 -1.03 -3.81
C GLU A 517 25.45 -1.80 -4.98
N SER A 518 25.12 -3.10 -4.78
CA SER A 518 24.52 -3.92 -5.85
C SER A 518 23.02 -3.60 -6.03
N ASP A 519 22.54 -3.73 -7.26
CA ASP A 519 21.12 -3.57 -7.61
C ASP A 519 20.34 -4.82 -7.18
N VAL A 520 19.68 -4.72 -6.03
CA VAL A 520 18.91 -5.80 -5.39
C VAL A 520 17.55 -5.27 -4.92
N ASP A 521 16.48 -6.00 -5.26
CA ASP A 521 15.11 -5.60 -4.89
C ASP A 521 14.87 -5.70 -3.38
N PHE A 522 15.43 -6.73 -2.72
CA PHE A 522 15.25 -6.92 -1.28
C PHE A 522 16.46 -7.51 -0.57
N LEU A 523 16.93 -6.84 0.47
CA LEU A 523 17.96 -7.32 1.38
C LEU A 523 17.36 -7.80 2.70
N HIS A 524 17.62 -9.06 3.08
CA HIS A 524 17.37 -9.57 4.42
C HIS A 524 18.70 -9.75 5.15
N TYR A 525 19.02 -8.83 6.04
CA TYR A 525 20.22 -8.91 6.87
C TYR A 525 19.91 -9.55 8.21
N VAL A 526 20.71 -10.58 8.58
CA VAL A 526 20.66 -11.32 9.82
C VAL A 526 22.04 -11.22 10.48
N GLY A 527 22.13 -10.55 11.62
CA GLY A 527 23.40 -10.35 12.30
C GLY A 527 23.31 -9.39 13.46
N HIS A 528 24.45 -8.88 13.89
CA HIS A 528 24.54 -7.89 14.95
C HIS A 528 24.73 -6.47 14.39
N VAL A 529 24.02 -5.51 15.00
CA VAL A 529 24.20 -4.09 14.81
C VAL A 529 24.39 -3.46 16.18
N ASP A 530 25.38 -2.59 16.31
CA ASP A 530 25.59 -1.78 17.51
C ASP A 530 26.02 -0.35 17.13
N HIS A 531 26.46 0.45 18.09
CA HIS A 531 26.90 1.83 17.86
C HIS A 531 28.08 2.00 16.89
N ARG A 532 28.76 0.91 16.52
CA ARG A 532 29.85 0.88 15.51
C ARG A 532 29.36 0.54 14.11
N GLY A 533 28.07 0.22 13.95
CA GLY A 533 27.47 -0.19 12.69
C GLY A 533 27.11 -1.68 12.60
N MET A 534 27.02 -2.19 11.38
CA MET A 534 26.73 -3.58 11.06
C MET A 534 27.98 -4.45 11.25
N GLN A 535 27.85 -5.56 11.96
CA GLN A 535 28.95 -6.48 12.18
C GLN A 535 29.34 -7.20 10.89
N CYS A 536 30.63 -7.15 10.53
CA CYS A 536 31.26 -7.98 9.51
C CYS A 536 32.32 -8.88 10.15
N THR A 537 32.89 -9.82 9.38
CA THR A 537 33.85 -10.78 9.95
C THR A 537 35.18 -10.16 10.38
N ASP A 538 35.58 -9.07 9.77
CA ASP A 538 36.85 -8.37 10.03
C ASP A 538 36.67 -7.10 10.86
N GLU A 539 35.62 -6.31 10.60
CA GLU A 539 35.38 -5.00 11.23
C GLU A 539 33.87 -4.73 11.34
N TYR A 540 33.49 -3.51 11.70
CA TYR A 540 32.12 -3.01 11.65
C TYR A 540 31.98 -2.04 10.48
N LEU A 541 30.79 -2.01 9.87
CA LEU A 541 30.41 -1.07 8.81
C LEU A 541 29.35 -0.11 9.35
N ASP A 542 29.74 1.12 9.64
CA ASP A 542 28.80 2.18 10.04
C ASP A 542 28.38 2.99 8.82
N LEU A 543 27.14 2.78 8.40
CA LEU A 543 26.58 3.46 7.22
C LEU A 543 26.36 4.96 7.44
N THR A 544 26.38 5.46 8.67
CA THR A 544 26.24 6.88 8.94
C THR A 544 27.48 7.66 8.53
N ASP A 545 28.66 7.02 8.58
CA ASP A 545 29.97 7.60 8.26
C ASP A 545 30.51 7.26 6.86
N GLU A 546 29.83 6.32 6.14
CA GLU A 546 30.26 5.86 4.83
C GLU A 546 29.71 6.74 3.70
N ASP A 547 30.54 6.99 2.69
CA ASP A 547 30.11 7.54 1.41
C ASP A 547 29.84 6.37 0.45
N LEU A 548 28.55 6.01 0.29
CA LEU A 548 28.10 4.80 -0.37
C LEU A 548 26.76 5.07 -1.09
N ASP A 549 26.71 4.76 -2.37
CA ASP A 549 25.45 4.75 -3.12
C ASP A 549 24.77 3.39 -2.97
N VAL A 550 23.62 3.35 -2.31
CA VAL A 550 22.92 2.11 -2.02
C VAL A 550 22.02 1.72 -3.19
N GLY A 551 22.27 0.52 -3.75
CA GLY A 551 21.45 -0.07 -4.81
C GLY A 551 20.29 -0.95 -4.30
N ILE A 552 20.20 -1.16 -2.99
CA ILE A 552 19.14 -1.98 -2.37
C ILE A 552 17.81 -1.22 -2.35
N SER A 553 16.78 -1.75 -3.01
CA SER A 553 15.46 -1.11 -3.07
C SER A 553 14.73 -1.13 -1.73
N ALA A 554 14.63 -2.30 -1.09
CA ALA A 554 13.99 -2.46 0.22
C ALA A 554 14.77 -3.43 1.11
N PHE A 555 14.57 -3.36 2.43
CA PHE A 555 15.34 -4.19 3.35
C PHE A 555 14.58 -4.59 4.62
N LEU A 556 15.05 -5.69 5.24
CA LEU A 556 14.79 -6.07 6.62
C LEU A 556 16.14 -6.18 7.35
N LEU A 557 16.39 -5.30 8.32
CA LEU A 557 17.55 -5.40 9.21
C LEU A 557 17.11 -6.10 10.51
N ASN A 558 17.17 -7.43 10.49
CA ASN A 558 16.83 -8.25 11.65
C ASN A 558 18.03 -8.36 12.60
N ALA A 559 18.30 -7.26 13.28
CA ALA A 559 19.44 -7.07 14.19
C ALA A 559 19.07 -6.05 15.28
N CYS A 560 19.66 -6.18 16.46
CA CYS A 560 19.44 -5.24 17.56
C CYS A 560 19.76 -3.80 17.17
N GLN A 561 18.91 -2.83 17.58
CA GLN A 561 19.14 -1.37 17.44
C GLN A 561 19.51 -0.93 16.00
N SER A 562 18.90 -1.57 14.99
CA SER A 562 19.26 -1.35 13.59
C SER A 562 18.70 -0.05 12.97
N TYR A 563 17.89 0.73 13.71
CA TYR A 563 17.22 1.94 13.21
C TYR A 563 18.19 2.91 12.50
N ARG A 564 19.32 3.30 13.13
CA ARG A 564 20.26 4.27 12.55
C ARG A 564 20.85 3.79 11.22
N GLN A 565 21.16 2.50 11.12
CA GLN A 565 21.69 1.92 9.89
C GLN A 565 20.62 1.85 8.80
N GLY A 566 19.37 1.52 9.16
CA GLY A 566 18.26 1.53 8.23
C GLY A 566 17.90 2.93 7.74
N GLU A 567 17.89 3.93 8.61
CA GLU A 567 17.71 5.33 8.22
C GLU A 567 18.84 5.78 7.27
N ALA A 568 20.08 5.41 7.53
CA ALA A 568 21.20 5.67 6.63
C ALA A 568 21.05 4.98 5.26
N LEU A 569 20.53 3.74 5.21
CA LEU A 569 20.19 3.06 3.93
C LEU A 569 19.15 3.85 3.14
N VAL A 570 18.09 4.31 3.81
CA VAL A 570 17.07 5.12 3.15
C VAL A 570 17.63 6.41 2.61
N HIS A 571 18.43 7.16 3.39
CA HIS A 571 19.03 8.40 2.90
C HIS A 571 19.99 8.19 1.72
N ARG A 572 20.57 6.99 1.56
CA ARG A 572 21.58 6.67 0.53
C ARG A 572 21.07 5.93 -0.70
N GLY A 573 19.78 5.60 -0.78
CA GLY A 573 19.25 4.96 -1.99
C GLY A 573 18.05 4.04 -1.80
N SER A 574 17.86 3.43 -0.62
CA SER A 574 16.73 2.55 -0.39
C SER A 574 15.39 3.30 -0.33
N ARG A 575 14.32 2.65 -0.76
CA ARG A 575 12.96 3.18 -0.65
C ARG A 575 12.37 3.01 0.75
N GLY A 576 12.75 1.94 1.45
CA GLY A 576 12.30 1.71 2.82
C GLY A 576 12.70 0.35 3.34
N GLY A 577 12.50 0.15 4.63
CA GLY A 577 12.80 -1.14 5.25
C GLY A 577 12.30 -1.25 6.68
N ILE A 578 12.37 -2.46 7.20
CA ILE A 578 11.99 -2.80 8.57
C ILE A 578 13.25 -2.84 9.44
N VAL A 579 13.18 -2.15 10.56
CA VAL A 579 14.29 -1.99 11.51
C VAL A 579 13.83 -2.20 12.94
N THR A 580 14.78 -2.35 13.87
CA THR A 580 14.52 -2.48 15.31
C THR A 580 14.94 -1.22 16.08
N LEU A 581 14.13 -0.88 17.08
CA LEU A 581 14.40 0.25 17.97
C LEU A 581 15.18 -0.16 19.23
N SER A 582 15.20 -1.45 19.56
CA SER A 582 15.85 -1.97 20.77
C SER A 582 16.44 -3.34 20.56
N ASP A 583 17.00 -3.93 21.63
CA ASP A 583 17.50 -5.31 21.60
C ASP A 583 16.35 -6.30 21.41
N VAL A 584 16.55 -7.26 20.51
CA VAL A 584 15.62 -8.34 20.22
C VAL A 584 16.25 -9.69 20.56
N ALA A 585 15.44 -10.62 21.07
CA ALA A 585 15.90 -11.97 21.33
C ALA A 585 15.92 -12.79 20.01
N ASN A 586 16.92 -13.65 19.82
CA ASN A 586 17.17 -14.38 18.58
C ASN A 586 15.93 -15.18 18.08
N SER A 587 15.27 -15.96 18.97
CA SER A 587 14.16 -16.82 18.56
C SER A 587 12.92 -16.04 18.05
N PRO A 588 12.42 -15.00 18.73
CA PRO A 588 11.35 -14.14 18.17
C PRO A 588 11.77 -13.40 16.90
N ALA A 589 13.04 -12.97 16.80
CA ALA A 589 13.56 -12.31 15.62
C ALA A 589 13.52 -13.22 14.40
N THR A 590 14.01 -14.46 14.53
CA THR A 590 13.95 -15.48 13.47
C THR A 590 12.51 -15.76 13.02
N GLN A 591 11.58 -15.89 13.97
CA GLN A 591 10.18 -16.11 13.65
C GLN A 591 9.58 -14.92 12.90
N LEU A 592 9.84 -13.69 13.34
CA LEU A 592 9.36 -12.49 12.66
C LEU A 592 9.95 -12.40 11.25
N GLY A 593 11.25 -12.63 11.07
CA GLY A 593 11.91 -12.62 9.77
C GLY A 593 11.23 -13.58 8.79
N ARG A 594 10.90 -14.80 9.24
CA ARG A 594 10.17 -15.80 8.44
C ARG A 594 8.77 -15.35 8.05
N ILE A 595 8.02 -14.78 9.00
CA ILE A 595 6.66 -14.28 8.73
C ILE A 595 6.72 -13.11 7.71
N ILE A 596 7.61 -12.15 7.91
CA ILE A 596 7.76 -11.01 6.99
C ILE A 596 8.17 -11.48 5.59
N ALA A 597 9.14 -12.40 5.48
CA ALA A 597 9.55 -12.98 4.20
C ALA A 597 8.36 -13.57 3.42
N ARG A 598 7.53 -14.36 4.05
CA ARG A 598 6.33 -14.97 3.43
C ARG A 598 5.27 -13.92 3.07
N LEU A 599 5.03 -12.92 3.94
CA LEU A 599 4.09 -11.83 3.67
C LEU A 599 4.54 -10.98 2.49
N MET A 600 5.81 -10.58 2.44
CA MET A 600 6.37 -9.81 1.33
C MET A 600 6.27 -10.60 0.02
N ASN A 601 6.56 -11.91 0.04
CA ASN A 601 6.34 -12.80 -1.09
C ASN A 601 4.85 -12.92 -1.50
N GLY A 602 3.92 -12.73 -0.56
CA GLY A 602 2.47 -12.68 -0.78
C GLY A 602 1.96 -11.33 -1.32
N GLY A 603 2.84 -10.35 -1.56
CA GLY A 603 2.46 -9.04 -2.11
C GLY A 603 2.02 -8.01 -1.06
N PHE A 604 2.29 -8.24 0.21
CA PHE A 604 2.08 -7.23 1.25
C PHE A 604 3.13 -6.13 1.15
N ASN A 605 2.74 -4.89 1.42
CA ASN A 605 3.70 -3.80 1.60
C ASN A 605 4.40 -3.90 2.98
N LEU A 606 5.48 -3.14 3.18
CA LEU A 606 6.28 -3.18 4.41
C LEU A 606 5.45 -2.90 5.68
N ARG A 607 4.56 -1.88 5.65
CA ARG A 607 3.72 -1.52 6.81
C ARG A 607 2.73 -2.62 7.15
N THR A 608 1.99 -3.11 6.17
CA THR A 608 0.99 -4.17 6.38
C THR A 608 1.67 -5.47 6.80
N ALA A 609 2.79 -5.86 6.16
CA ALA A 609 3.54 -7.05 6.53
C ALA A 609 3.99 -7.00 8.00
N LEU A 610 4.53 -5.85 8.45
CA LEU A 610 4.93 -5.68 9.85
C LEU A 610 3.72 -5.72 10.79
N ASN A 611 2.59 -5.09 10.44
CA ASN A 611 1.39 -5.11 11.26
C ASN A 611 0.80 -6.52 11.43
N VAL A 612 0.74 -7.29 10.35
CA VAL A 612 0.29 -8.69 10.40
C VAL A 612 1.24 -9.53 11.26
N ALA A 613 2.54 -9.37 11.09
CA ALA A 613 3.54 -10.08 11.88
C ALA A 613 3.51 -9.72 13.38
N LYS A 614 3.24 -8.45 13.72
CA LYS A 614 3.10 -7.98 15.12
C LYS A 614 1.95 -8.66 15.86
N ARG A 615 0.90 -9.12 15.18
CA ARG A 615 -0.24 -9.81 15.81
C ARG A 615 0.18 -11.16 16.41
N GLU A 616 1.19 -11.81 15.84
CA GLU A 616 1.68 -13.12 16.29
C GLU A 616 2.71 -13.02 17.43
N LEU A 617 3.47 -11.92 17.50
CA LEU A 617 4.63 -11.82 18.37
C LEU A 617 4.53 -10.67 19.37
N ILE A 618 4.70 -10.98 20.67
CA ILE A 618 4.73 -9.97 21.75
C ILE A 618 5.88 -8.97 21.56
N THR A 619 6.96 -9.36 20.92
CA THR A 619 8.15 -8.51 20.67
C THR A 619 8.06 -7.67 19.40
N GLY A 620 6.98 -7.80 18.63
CA GLY A 620 6.77 -7.07 17.38
C GLY A 620 6.76 -5.55 17.52
N TYR A 621 6.44 -5.03 18.71
CA TYR A 621 6.45 -3.58 19.00
C TYR A 621 7.82 -2.90 18.95
N GLN A 622 8.89 -3.68 18.90
CA GLN A 622 10.26 -3.17 18.77
C GLN A 622 10.65 -2.86 17.33
N TYR A 623 9.84 -3.26 16.35
CA TYR A 623 10.08 -3.05 14.93
C TYR A 623 9.23 -1.92 14.40
N ILE A 624 9.85 -1.10 13.54
CA ILE A 624 9.15 -0.08 12.75
C ILE A 624 9.62 -0.13 11.30
N VAL A 625 8.84 0.47 10.43
CA VAL A 625 9.28 0.77 9.06
C VAL A 625 9.92 2.16 9.05
N VAL A 626 11.03 2.32 8.32
CA VAL A 626 11.64 3.60 7.97
C VAL A 626 11.60 3.78 6.46
N GLY A 627 11.29 4.99 5.99
CA GLY A 627 11.12 5.31 4.58
C GLY A 627 9.67 5.16 4.09
N ASP A 628 9.49 4.73 2.85
CA ASP A 628 8.17 4.49 2.25
C ASP A 628 7.63 3.13 2.67
N GLY A 629 6.72 3.12 3.62
CA GLY A 629 6.09 1.89 4.12
C GLY A 629 5.12 1.24 3.13
N GLY A 630 4.71 1.93 2.07
CA GLY A 630 3.91 1.37 0.96
C GLY A 630 4.73 0.52 -0.02
N THR A 631 6.06 0.44 0.15
CA THR A 631 6.94 -0.35 -0.71
C THR A 631 6.59 -1.84 -0.69
N THR A 632 6.41 -2.45 -1.88
CA THR A 632 6.22 -3.88 -2.11
C THR A 632 7.39 -4.44 -2.90
N ILE A 633 7.71 -5.74 -2.75
CA ILE A 633 8.71 -6.43 -3.58
C ILE A 633 8.06 -7.20 -4.72
N CYS A 634 6.82 -7.61 -4.58
CA CYS A 634 6.05 -8.27 -5.63
C CYS A 634 4.55 -7.97 -5.47
N GLN A 635 3.77 -8.33 -6.46
CA GLN A 635 2.33 -8.24 -6.43
C GLN A 635 1.70 -9.54 -5.92
N SER A 636 0.58 -9.47 -5.20
CA SER A 636 -0.25 -10.63 -4.86
C SER A 636 -0.78 -11.33 -6.12
N GLN A 637 -0.99 -12.64 -6.09
CA GLN A 637 -1.54 -13.40 -7.21
C GLN A 637 -2.99 -13.02 -7.51
N SER A 638 -3.76 -12.76 -6.47
CA SER A 638 -5.16 -12.29 -6.57
C SER A 638 -5.28 -10.80 -6.86
N GLY A 639 -4.17 -10.05 -6.89
CA GLY A 639 -4.12 -8.60 -7.03
C GLY A 639 -4.06 -7.87 -5.68
N THR A 640 -4.89 -8.21 -4.73
CA THR A 640 -4.92 -7.61 -3.38
C THR A 640 -4.36 -8.57 -2.34
N ALA A 641 -3.52 -8.07 -1.45
CA ALA A 641 -3.05 -8.86 -0.32
C ALA A 641 -4.22 -9.17 0.65
N ALA A 642 -4.29 -10.40 1.16
CA ALA A 642 -5.38 -10.82 2.02
C ALA A 642 -4.91 -11.66 3.22
N VAL A 643 -5.63 -11.52 4.33
CA VAL A 643 -5.45 -12.31 5.56
C VAL A 643 -6.76 -13.04 5.85
N VAL A 644 -6.68 -14.30 6.16
CA VAL A 644 -7.84 -15.12 6.57
C VAL A 644 -7.86 -15.26 8.09
N GLU A 645 -9.02 -15.09 8.71
CA GLU A 645 -9.23 -15.32 10.15
C GLU A 645 -10.31 -16.36 10.34
N VAL A 646 -9.98 -17.51 10.92
CA VAL A 646 -10.91 -18.62 11.18
C VAL A 646 -11.49 -18.47 12.57
N HIS A 647 -12.83 -18.46 12.67
CA HIS A 647 -13.55 -18.16 13.91
C HIS A 647 -14.07 -19.38 14.65
N ASN A 648 -14.01 -20.59 14.05
CA ASN A 648 -14.43 -21.83 14.67
C ASN A 648 -13.46 -22.99 14.40
N GLY A 649 -13.52 -24.04 15.21
CA GLY A 649 -12.57 -25.16 15.19
C GLY A 649 -12.92 -26.30 14.23
N GLY A 650 -13.81 -26.10 13.24
CA GLY A 650 -14.14 -27.14 12.26
C GLY A 650 -15.42 -26.90 11.47
N PRO A 651 -15.67 -27.74 10.43
CA PRO A 651 -16.76 -27.54 9.49
C PRO A 651 -18.17 -27.68 10.14
N PRO A 652 -19.18 -26.88 9.70
CA PRO A 652 -19.01 -25.84 8.71
C PRO A 652 -18.16 -24.69 9.24
N TRP A 653 -17.35 -24.08 8.34
CA TRP A 653 -16.38 -23.07 8.72
C TRP A 653 -17.01 -21.67 8.76
N ASP A 654 -16.68 -20.91 9.78
CA ASP A 654 -16.92 -19.49 9.86
C ASP A 654 -15.56 -18.77 9.85
N PHE A 655 -15.36 -17.89 8.88
CA PHE A 655 -14.10 -17.15 8.73
C PHE A 655 -14.33 -15.78 8.09
N SER A 656 -13.36 -14.90 8.25
CA SER A 656 -13.33 -13.62 7.56
C SER A 656 -12.08 -13.49 6.69
N ILE A 657 -12.20 -12.70 5.62
CA ILE A 657 -11.10 -12.33 4.72
C ILE A 657 -10.91 -10.84 4.83
N LYS A 658 -9.74 -10.41 5.32
CA LYS A 658 -9.35 -9.00 5.36
C LYS A 658 -8.47 -8.68 4.18
N THR A 659 -8.86 -7.72 3.36
CA THR A 659 -8.10 -7.28 2.19
C THR A 659 -7.38 -5.98 2.44
N TYR A 660 -6.20 -5.84 1.85
CA TYR A 660 -5.34 -4.67 2.04
C TYR A 660 -4.95 -4.07 0.69
N PRO A 661 -4.99 -2.73 0.54
CA PRO A 661 -4.52 -2.08 -0.68
C PRO A 661 -2.99 -2.23 -0.80
N ASN A 662 -2.53 -2.40 -2.03
CA ASN A 662 -1.11 -2.45 -2.35
C ASN A 662 -0.85 -1.93 -3.77
N GLY A 663 0.23 -1.18 -3.99
CA GLY A 663 0.64 -0.71 -5.31
C GLY A 663 -0.53 -0.26 -6.19
N PRO A 664 -0.72 -0.85 -7.38
CA PRO A 664 -1.79 -0.45 -8.31
C PRO A 664 -3.20 -0.83 -7.84
N TYR A 665 -3.32 -1.70 -6.84
CA TYR A 665 -4.60 -2.11 -6.23
C TYR A 665 -4.88 -1.31 -4.96
N GLY A 666 -4.94 0.00 -5.11
CA GLY A 666 -5.19 0.96 -4.04
C GLY A 666 -6.60 0.89 -3.45
N VAL A 667 -6.86 1.78 -2.49
CA VAL A 667 -8.18 1.94 -1.84
C VAL A 667 -9.27 2.17 -2.90
N GLY A 668 -10.34 1.36 -2.85
CA GLY A 668 -11.44 1.39 -3.83
C GLY A 668 -11.33 0.35 -4.96
N THR A 669 -10.25 -0.41 -5.05
CA THR A 669 -10.17 -1.58 -5.96
C THR A 669 -11.28 -2.59 -5.63
N LEU A 670 -11.83 -3.22 -6.65
CA LEU A 670 -12.80 -4.31 -6.45
C LEU A 670 -12.05 -5.63 -6.23
N THR A 671 -12.55 -6.43 -5.30
CA THR A 671 -12.08 -7.79 -5.04
C THR A 671 -13.27 -8.75 -4.92
N THR A 672 -13.05 -10.01 -5.30
CA THR A 672 -14.06 -11.08 -5.21
C THR A 672 -13.44 -12.26 -4.50
N PRO A 673 -13.98 -12.74 -3.36
CA PRO A 673 -13.37 -13.81 -2.58
C PRO A 673 -13.33 -15.16 -3.31
N ASN A 674 -14.24 -15.37 -4.28
CA ASN A 674 -14.33 -16.59 -5.12
C ASN A 674 -14.32 -17.90 -4.31
N THR A 675 -15.12 -17.94 -3.26
CA THR A 675 -15.25 -19.14 -2.41
C THR A 675 -16.18 -20.21 -2.99
N GLY A 676 -16.73 -19.99 -4.18
CA GLY A 676 -17.68 -20.87 -4.85
C GLY A 676 -19.14 -20.67 -4.42
N SER A 677 -19.39 -20.24 -3.20
CA SER A 677 -20.73 -19.88 -2.70
C SER A 677 -20.94 -18.36 -2.66
N ASP A 678 -19.87 -17.59 -2.52
CA ASP A 678 -19.89 -16.14 -2.59
C ASP A 678 -19.11 -15.65 -3.81
N THR A 679 -19.79 -14.94 -4.68
CA THR A 679 -19.28 -14.31 -5.91
C THR A 679 -19.53 -12.81 -5.93
N ALA A 680 -19.97 -12.23 -4.81
CA ALA A 680 -20.16 -10.79 -4.68
C ALA A 680 -18.79 -10.06 -4.77
N ASN A 681 -18.83 -8.84 -5.27
CA ASN A 681 -17.67 -7.95 -5.26
C ASN A 681 -17.68 -7.12 -3.98
N TYR A 682 -16.48 -6.81 -3.50
CA TYR A 682 -16.24 -5.95 -2.36
C TYR A 682 -15.22 -4.88 -2.75
N TYR A 683 -15.25 -3.70 -2.14
CA TYR A 683 -14.19 -2.73 -2.37
C TYR A 683 -13.11 -2.79 -1.28
N VAL A 684 -11.86 -2.62 -1.67
CA VAL A 684 -10.68 -2.64 -0.77
C VAL A 684 -10.52 -1.27 -0.07
N PRO A 685 -10.23 -1.24 1.24
CA PRO A 685 -10.11 -2.38 2.18
C PRO A 685 -11.47 -2.97 2.52
N SER A 686 -11.53 -4.27 2.75
CA SER A 686 -12.77 -4.94 3.17
C SER A 686 -12.52 -5.97 4.27
N ASN A 687 -13.57 -6.25 5.02
CA ASN A 687 -13.65 -7.37 5.94
C ASN A 687 -14.86 -8.22 5.52
N ILE A 688 -14.60 -9.35 4.88
CA ILE A 688 -15.59 -10.22 4.25
C ILE A 688 -15.90 -11.36 5.22
N ASP A 689 -17.06 -11.35 5.87
CA ASP A 689 -17.48 -12.35 6.84
C ASP A 689 -18.27 -13.46 6.15
N LEU A 690 -17.74 -14.68 6.17
CA LEU A 690 -18.34 -15.86 5.56
C LEU A 690 -18.73 -16.87 6.63
N GLN A 691 -19.98 -17.31 6.62
CA GLN A 691 -20.54 -18.23 7.60
C GLN A 691 -21.02 -19.53 6.97
N ASN A 692 -20.94 -20.63 7.72
CA ASN A 692 -21.40 -21.94 7.32
C ASN A 692 -20.78 -22.47 6.01
N VAL A 693 -19.53 -22.12 5.74
CA VAL A 693 -18.80 -22.51 4.53
C VAL A 693 -18.39 -23.98 4.61
N ARG A 694 -18.56 -24.71 3.52
CA ARG A 694 -18.17 -26.13 3.45
C ARG A 694 -16.64 -26.24 3.36
N GLU A 695 -16.08 -27.29 3.94
CA GLU A 695 -14.64 -27.56 3.90
C GLU A 695 -14.07 -27.56 2.47
N SER A 696 -14.80 -28.11 1.49
CA SER A 696 -14.37 -28.11 0.08
C SER A 696 -14.28 -26.71 -0.54
N GLU A 697 -15.14 -25.78 -0.11
CA GLU A 697 -15.14 -24.39 -0.60
C GLU A 697 -14.00 -23.62 0.04
N LEU A 698 -13.80 -23.74 1.37
CA LEU A 698 -12.66 -23.14 2.05
C LEU A 698 -11.33 -23.64 1.47
N LYS A 699 -11.17 -24.98 1.28
CA LYS A 699 -9.95 -25.53 0.68
C LYS A 699 -9.74 -25.08 -0.77
N THR A 700 -10.81 -24.90 -1.56
CA THR A 700 -10.69 -24.35 -2.91
C THR A 700 -10.15 -22.92 -2.87
N PHE A 701 -10.67 -22.10 -1.98
CA PHE A 701 -10.21 -20.73 -1.79
C PHE A 701 -8.74 -20.67 -1.29
N LEU A 702 -8.41 -21.41 -0.24
CA LEU A 702 -7.05 -21.44 0.34
C LEU A 702 -5.97 -22.00 -0.61
N ASN A 703 -6.36 -22.77 -1.62
CA ASN A 703 -5.44 -23.27 -2.65
C ASN A 703 -5.20 -22.32 -3.81
N LEU A 704 -5.87 -21.15 -3.86
CA LEU A 704 -5.65 -20.17 -4.93
C LEU A 704 -4.29 -19.49 -4.82
N GLU A 705 -3.87 -19.20 -3.61
CA GLU A 705 -2.55 -18.64 -3.30
C GLU A 705 -2.15 -18.95 -1.84
N VAL A 706 -0.88 -18.75 -1.52
CA VAL A 706 -0.39 -18.91 -0.14
C VAL A 706 -0.80 -17.70 0.69
N LEU A 707 -1.78 -17.89 1.58
CA LEU A 707 -2.35 -16.85 2.43
C LEU A 707 -1.99 -17.06 3.91
N PRO A 708 -1.77 -15.99 4.67
CA PRO A 708 -1.71 -16.05 6.13
C PRO A 708 -3.11 -16.33 6.70
N VAL A 709 -3.21 -17.36 7.55
CA VAL A 709 -4.45 -17.81 8.19
C VAL A 709 -4.31 -17.72 9.70
N PHE A 710 -5.05 -16.84 10.36
CA PHE A 710 -5.13 -16.78 11.81
C PHE A 710 -6.18 -17.75 12.33
N THR A 711 -5.76 -18.59 13.27
CA THR A 711 -6.60 -19.55 13.99
C THR A 711 -6.54 -19.29 15.50
N GLU A 712 -7.33 -20.00 16.30
CA GLU A 712 -7.20 -19.96 17.78
C GLU A 712 -5.79 -20.34 18.28
N SER A 713 -5.03 -21.10 17.49
CA SER A 713 -3.67 -21.54 17.83
C SER A 713 -2.56 -20.60 17.35
N GLY A 714 -2.90 -19.53 16.62
CA GLY A 714 -1.97 -18.56 16.05
C GLY A 714 -1.96 -18.56 14.52
N LEU A 715 -0.94 -17.94 13.93
CA LEU A 715 -0.74 -17.82 12.50
C LEU A 715 -0.24 -19.16 11.90
N VAL A 716 -0.95 -19.62 10.89
CA VAL A 716 -0.55 -20.71 9.99
C VAL A 716 -0.66 -20.24 8.55
N TRP A 717 -0.17 -20.99 7.60
CA TRP A 717 -0.29 -20.65 6.19
C TRP A 717 -1.27 -21.56 5.49
N SER A 718 -1.93 -21.06 4.43
CA SER A 718 -2.98 -21.82 3.76
C SER A 718 -2.50 -23.14 3.17
N ASP A 719 -1.23 -23.26 2.77
CA ASP A 719 -0.58 -24.49 2.31
C ASP A 719 -0.26 -25.48 3.46
N GLU A 720 -0.34 -25.05 4.71
CA GLU A 720 -0.14 -25.83 5.93
C GLU A 720 -1.46 -26.06 6.70
N PHE A 721 -2.57 -25.49 6.21
CA PHE A 721 -3.87 -25.56 6.87
C PHE A 721 -4.59 -26.87 6.48
N ASP A 722 -4.75 -27.80 7.44
CA ASP A 722 -5.35 -29.14 7.28
C ASP A 722 -6.87 -29.16 7.52
#